data_72134bc38c1251227925b0e5e2fe0a3f
#
_entry.id   72134bc38c1251227925b0e5e2fe0a3f
#
_cell.length_a   1.000
_cell.length_b   1.000
_cell.length_c   1.000
_cell.angle_alpha   90.00
_cell.angle_beta   90.00
_cell.angle_gamma   90.00
#
_symmetry.space_group_name_H-M   'P 1'
#
loop_
_entity.id
_entity.type
_entity.pdbx_description
1 polymer ?
#
loop_
_entity_poly.entity_id
_entity_poly.type
_entity_poly.pdbx_seq_one_letter_code
_entity_poly.pdbx_strand_id
1 'polypeptide(L)'
;MIRARFSAFVALLVTVLLAAVVTPAQARAAKTDPDVRELARTDFTLEGRRLPLPSRPSGRSAPAPTPPVGTERQWLGLDETTGKYYPKPYTLKAVGNHIEVWVARDLAFPAADCRTNSIEVSDANVAALVTEFDQTIYPKETAAFSTPRDRDGTRATMDGDFTGDGNKTVTLVDNIRDDNFFRFPAVTTYVAGFFSRQLNELFDRNVMTIDAYDWKHRLGAQPANDPTDDLCTSRPARPRMYEATFAHEWLHLLQYNTDPKETTWLNEGLADFASTLTGYADARNTVHEAGNDTHLMCFQGWGPVKTRHNPNARDCGGPQNSLNLWDEGAPSDVLADYGNAFQFFLYLRDRFGPEVVSTLHRDGSRQGLASMRAALPADSSLSDVLHDYQLMTLVDDVAKSGVDLSRVTAPSLRSSVNLGNKAAYDEPGAAPNGADYVPLPTPLRSVSFEGATHLRPLPLGWTTVGGTLFSGNGNNLDAYGVRPVTIPAGDPVLTLETSYGMQERRDFGYVTISTNGGRTFHSVTGDRTTPGPHGPGLTGISGSVVKAGYNLSPYAGKSVLLGLRYVSDGVLAQGGWRIGTMTLAGRVLTDGTTMTGWRPPTEINPTPVHAWQARLVGLRGGHVEVVPVAEFRRLASYPKVVAVISHDEPTEQEKRYAPYRLVVNGALQPGGGTEPYAPGGTPPRPAGPSPQGSRP
;
A
#
# COMPACT_ATOMS: atom_id res chain seq x y z
N MET A 1 18.06 72.83 28.77
CA MET A 1 16.66 72.54 28.40
C MET A 1 16.66 71.87 27.03
N ILE A 2 17.12 70.65 26.94
CA ILE A 2 17.00 69.78 25.76
C ILE A 2 17.07 68.32 26.26
N ARG A 3 15.94 67.76 26.65
CA ARG A 3 15.75 66.33 26.88
C ARG A 3 14.27 66.07 27.15
N ALA A 4 13.46 66.02 26.13
CA ALA A 4 12.10 65.44 26.18
C ALA A 4 11.37 65.56 24.80
N ARG A 5 11.92 64.99 23.76
CA ARG A 5 11.18 64.86 22.47
C ARG A 5 11.63 63.68 21.62
N PHE A 6 12.09 62.57 22.22
CA PHE A 6 12.49 61.41 21.42
C PHE A 6 11.77 60.08 21.79
N SER A 7 10.79 60.13 22.70
CA SER A 7 10.10 58.92 23.14
C SER A 7 8.66 58.74 22.57
N ALA A 8 8.17 59.66 21.73
CA ALA A 8 6.81 59.58 21.22
C ALA A 8 6.69 59.04 19.76
N PHE A 9 7.83 58.85 19.08
CA PHE A 9 7.81 58.39 17.66
C PHE A 9 8.07 56.92 17.45
N VAL A 10 8.56 56.20 18.49
CA VAL A 10 8.83 54.78 18.41
C VAL A 10 7.60 53.94 18.81
N ALA A 11 6.70 54.50 19.59
CA ALA A 11 5.46 53.78 19.98
C ALA A 11 4.36 53.78 18.92
N LEU A 12 4.43 54.63 17.90
CA LEU A 12 3.42 54.70 16.84
C LEU A 12 3.77 53.85 15.61
N LEU A 13 5.00 53.36 15.47
CA LEU A 13 5.42 52.48 14.35
C LEU A 13 5.23 50.99 14.67
N VAL A 14 5.08 50.61 15.94
CA VAL A 14 4.87 49.21 16.34
C VAL A 14 3.37 48.85 16.34
N THR A 15 2.47 49.83 16.42
CA THR A 15 1.01 49.57 16.42
C THR A 15 0.40 49.54 15.04
N VAL A 16 1.10 49.94 13.99
CA VAL A 16 0.59 49.89 12.61
C VAL A 16 1.01 48.60 11.87
N LEU A 17 1.99 47.86 12.42
CA LEU A 17 2.43 46.59 11.82
C LEU A 17 1.68 45.34 12.35
N LEU A 18 0.73 45.51 13.29
CA LEU A 18 -0.08 44.41 13.83
C LEU A 18 -1.54 44.42 13.36
N ALA A 19 -1.89 45.23 12.38
CA ALA A 19 -3.21 45.26 11.76
C ALA A 19 -3.17 44.95 10.23
N ALA A 20 -2.15 44.25 9.76
CA ALA A 20 -2.32 43.44 8.57
C ALA A 20 -3.13 42.21 9.02
N VAL A 21 -4.45 42.39 9.11
CA VAL A 21 -5.40 41.28 9.05
C VAL A 21 -5.03 40.54 7.79
N VAL A 22 -4.32 39.42 7.93
CA VAL A 22 -4.30 38.37 6.95
C VAL A 22 -5.76 37.98 6.82
N THR A 23 -6.48 38.58 5.89
CA THR A 23 -7.69 37.94 5.35
C THR A 23 -7.21 36.56 4.92
N PRO A 24 -7.76 35.47 5.47
CA PRO A 24 -7.51 34.20 4.86
C PRO A 24 -7.91 34.38 3.40
N ALA A 25 -6.94 34.24 2.50
CA ALA A 25 -7.26 33.99 1.12
C ALA A 25 -8.23 32.80 1.26
N GLN A 26 -9.49 33.00 0.97
CA GLN A 26 -10.42 31.93 0.73
C GLN A 26 -9.77 31.18 -0.41
N ALA A 27 -9.01 30.13 -0.07
CA ALA A 27 -8.64 29.11 -1.02
C ALA A 27 -9.98 28.74 -1.66
N ARG A 28 -10.17 29.17 -2.91
CA ARG A 28 -11.32 28.75 -3.70
C ARG A 28 -11.24 27.25 -3.66
N ALA A 29 -12.12 26.62 -2.87
CA ALA A 29 -12.18 25.18 -2.77
C ALA A 29 -12.19 24.67 -4.20
N ALA A 30 -11.23 23.86 -4.56
CA ALA A 30 -11.21 23.21 -5.85
C ALA A 30 -12.57 22.49 -5.96
N LYS A 31 -13.22 22.58 -7.11
CA LYS A 31 -14.47 21.89 -7.40
C LYS A 31 -14.15 20.39 -7.48
N THR A 32 -14.14 19.72 -6.35
CA THR A 32 -13.79 18.31 -6.26
C THR A 32 -15.06 17.50 -6.06
N ASP A 33 -15.37 16.65 -7.01
CA ASP A 33 -16.38 15.61 -6.84
C ASP A 33 -15.86 14.57 -5.83
N PRO A 34 -16.69 14.01 -4.94
CA PRO A 34 -16.29 12.89 -4.11
C PRO A 34 -15.70 11.75 -4.93
N ASP A 35 -14.51 11.32 -4.57
CA ASP A 35 -13.75 10.29 -5.26
C ASP A 35 -13.62 9.03 -4.40
N VAL A 36 -13.42 7.88 -5.04
CA VAL A 36 -13.28 6.61 -4.35
C VAL A 36 -11.88 6.49 -3.77
N ARG A 37 -11.76 5.87 -2.61
CA ARG A 37 -10.51 5.40 -2.01
C ARG A 37 -10.67 3.98 -1.50
N GLU A 38 -9.59 3.28 -1.44
CA GLU A 38 -9.54 1.95 -0.87
C GLU A 38 -9.68 1.97 0.66
N LEU A 39 -10.09 0.84 1.22
CA LEU A 39 -10.23 0.66 2.65
C LEU A 39 -8.84 0.52 3.29
N ALA A 40 -8.44 1.50 4.09
CA ALA A 40 -7.10 1.56 4.69
C ALA A 40 -6.81 0.46 5.73
N ARG A 41 -7.84 -0.28 6.19
CA ARG A 41 -7.72 -1.31 7.24
C ARG A 41 -8.56 -2.52 6.90
N THR A 42 -8.02 -3.70 7.16
CA THR A 42 -8.73 -4.97 6.95
C THR A 42 -9.15 -5.67 8.25
N ASP A 43 -8.61 -5.25 9.40
CA ASP A 43 -8.87 -5.84 10.72
C ASP A 43 -9.73 -4.91 11.59
N PHE A 44 -10.99 -5.28 11.81
CA PHE A 44 -11.94 -4.54 12.61
C PHE A 44 -12.38 -5.33 13.84
N THR A 45 -12.91 -4.64 14.86
CA THR A 45 -13.38 -5.26 16.10
C THR A 45 -14.92 -5.18 16.18
N LEU A 46 -15.53 -6.13 16.87
CA LEU A 46 -16.95 -6.08 17.25
C LEU A 46 -17.01 -5.94 18.77
N GLU A 47 -17.72 -4.91 19.28
CA GLU A 47 -17.89 -4.64 20.71
C GLU A 47 -16.57 -4.67 21.52
N GLY A 48 -15.46 -4.21 20.91
CA GLY A 48 -14.14 -4.24 21.55
C GLY A 48 -13.50 -5.62 21.64
N ARG A 49 -14.12 -6.65 21.07
CA ARG A 49 -13.58 -8.02 20.97
C ARG A 49 -13.05 -8.26 19.56
N ARG A 50 -11.90 -8.92 19.46
CA ARG A 50 -11.43 -9.46 18.18
C ARG A 50 -12.38 -10.54 17.70
N LEU A 51 -12.70 -10.44 16.41
CA LEU A 51 -13.40 -11.50 15.71
C LEU A 51 -12.47 -12.70 15.56
N PRO A 52 -12.90 -13.93 15.91
CA PRO A 52 -12.04 -15.10 15.75
C PRO A 52 -11.71 -15.30 14.27
N LEU A 53 -10.42 -15.52 13.96
CA LEU A 53 -10.02 -16.02 12.65
C LEU A 53 -10.39 -17.50 12.60
N PRO A 54 -11.01 -17.98 11.50
CA PRO A 54 -11.60 -19.30 11.47
C PRO A 54 -10.58 -20.42 11.31
N SER A 55 -10.91 -21.53 11.93
CA SER A 55 -10.43 -22.84 11.51
C SER A 55 -11.26 -23.30 10.30
N ARG A 56 -10.60 -23.80 9.24
CA ARG A 56 -11.24 -24.29 8.01
C ARG A 56 -12.42 -25.23 8.31
N PRO A 57 -13.62 -24.98 7.76
CA PRO A 57 -14.73 -25.90 7.87
C PRO A 57 -14.59 -27.05 6.88
N SER A 58 -14.93 -28.25 7.30
CA SER A 58 -15.09 -29.43 6.45
C SER A 58 -16.57 -29.84 6.43
N GLY A 59 -17.14 -30.01 5.24
CA GLY A 59 -18.47 -30.63 5.05
C GLY A 59 -19.45 -29.78 4.24
N ARG A 60 -20.16 -30.40 3.29
CA ARG A 60 -21.32 -29.82 2.61
C ARG A 60 -22.54 -29.97 3.54
N SER A 61 -23.23 -28.87 3.83
CA SER A 61 -24.59 -28.89 4.38
C SER A 61 -25.62 -29.01 3.23
N ALA A 62 -26.84 -29.46 3.53
CA ALA A 62 -27.92 -29.39 2.56
C ALA A 62 -28.24 -27.92 2.28
N PRO A 63 -28.54 -27.52 1.03
CA PRO A 63 -28.83 -26.12 0.69
C PRO A 63 -29.98 -25.56 1.55
N ALA A 64 -29.73 -24.48 2.27
CA ALA A 64 -30.79 -23.74 2.95
C ALA A 64 -31.56 -22.88 1.94
N PRO A 65 -32.86 -22.69 2.10
CA PRO A 65 -33.64 -21.88 1.14
C PRO A 65 -33.27 -20.40 1.30
N THR A 66 -33.24 -19.69 0.15
CA THR A 66 -33.12 -18.24 0.14
C THR A 66 -34.30 -17.60 0.90
N PRO A 67 -34.06 -16.64 1.79
CA PRO A 67 -35.14 -15.93 2.48
C PRO A 67 -35.98 -15.12 1.48
N PRO A 68 -37.31 -14.94 1.75
CA PRO A 68 -38.15 -14.16 0.87
C PRO A 68 -37.80 -12.66 0.89
N VAL A 69 -37.99 -11.97 -0.24
CA VAL A 69 -37.85 -10.52 -0.33
C VAL A 69 -38.77 -9.85 0.74
N GLY A 70 -38.25 -8.81 1.41
CA GLY A 70 -38.85 -8.18 2.55
C GLY A 70 -38.42 -8.72 3.91
N THR A 71 -37.65 -9.84 3.94
CA THR A 71 -37.05 -10.34 5.19
C THR A 71 -36.13 -9.28 5.80
N GLU A 72 -36.21 -9.10 7.09
CA GLU A 72 -35.32 -8.22 7.88
C GLU A 72 -34.32 -9.08 8.67
N ARG A 73 -33.03 -8.67 8.65
CA ARG A 73 -31.94 -9.28 9.43
C ARG A 73 -31.02 -8.22 10.00
N GLN A 74 -30.39 -8.56 11.12
CA GLN A 74 -29.27 -7.78 11.65
C GLN A 74 -27.98 -8.28 10.97
N TRP A 75 -27.38 -7.42 10.17
CA TRP A 75 -26.02 -7.59 9.67
C TRP A 75 -25.10 -6.61 10.39
N LEU A 76 -23.87 -6.48 9.94
CA LEU A 76 -22.90 -5.55 10.50
C LEU A 76 -22.59 -4.43 9.50
N GLY A 77 -22.75 -3.19 9.94
CA GLY A 77 -22.18 -2.01 9.30
C GLY A 77 -20.74 -1.78 9.79
N LEU A 78 -19.96 -1.04 9.01
CA LEU A 78 -18.60 -0.65 9.35
C LEU A 78 -18.55 0.81 9.78
N ASP A 79 -17.88 1.08 10.91
CA ASP A 79 -17.35 2.39 11.27
C ASP A 79 -15.80 2.31 11.18
N GLU A 80 -15.29 2.74 10.03
CA GLU A 80 -13.84 2.71 9.74
C GLU A 80 -13.09 3.66 10.67
N THR A 81 -13.66 4.82 10.99
CA THR A 81 -12.98 5.85 11.80
C THR A 81 -12.67 5.37 13.21
N THR A 82 -13.51 4.50 13.76
CA THR A 82 -13.30 3.85 15.07
C THR A 82 -12.73 2.45 14.95
N GLY A 83 -12.63 1.91 13.75
CA GLY A 83 -12.15 0.54 13.49
C GLY A 83 -13.10 -0.53 14.03
N LYS A 84 -14.42 -0.32 13.93
CA LYS A 84 -15.41 -1.22 14.55
C LYS A 84 -16.53 -1.57 13.60
N TYR A 85 -16.95 -2.84 13.68
CA TYR A 85 -18.26 -3.24 13.19
C TYR A 85 -19.35 -2.95 14.26
N TYR A 86 -20.56 -2.68 13.79
CA TYR A 86 -21.71 -2.50 14.66
C TYR A 86 -22.96 -3.14 14.06
N PRO A 87 -23.86 -3.73 14.89
CA PRO A 87 -25.12 -4.30 14.42
C PRO A 87 -26.01 -3.25 13.75
N LYS A 88 -26.56 -3.59 12.59
CA LYS A 88 -27.44 -2.71 11.81
C LYS A 88 -28.55 -3.53 11.14
N PRO A 89 -29.82 -3.06 11.13
CA PRO A 89 -30.90 -3.76 10.44
C PRO A 89 -30.88 -3.51 8.94
N TYR A 90 -31.03 -4.59 8.16
CA TYR A 90 -31.14 -4.57 6.70
C TYR A 90 -32.41 -5.30 6.26
N THR A 91 -32.95 -4.88 5.13
CA THR A 91 -34.09 -5.54 4.47
C THR A 91 -33.61 -6.16 3.15
N LEU A 92 -33.95 -7.42 2.90
CA LEU A 92 -33.71 -8.08 1.61
C LEU A 92 -34.60 -7.45 0.54
N LYS A 93 -33.98 -6.80 -0.43
CA LYS A 93 -34.69 -6.04 -1.49
C LYS A 93 -34.81 -6.83 -2.79
N ALA A 94 -33.82 -7.64 -3.13
CA ALA A 94 -33.86 -8.46 -4.33
C ALA A 94 -33.01 -9.73 -4.17
N VAL A 95 -33.36 -10.74 -4.98
CA VAL A 95 -32.66 -12.01 -5.08
C VAL A 95 -32.46 -12.33 -6.56
N GLY A 96 -31.21 -12.51 -6.95
CA GLY A 96 -30.82 -13.00 -8.27
C GLY A 96 -30.47 -14.49 -8.26
N ASN A 97 -29.83 -14.97 -9.33
CA ASN A 97 -29.36 -16.35 -9.41
C ASN A 97 -28.18 -16.59 -8.46
N HIS A 98 -27.25 -15.61 -8.34
CA HIS A 98 -26.01 -15.71 -7.58
C HIS A 98 -25.84 -14.61 -6.54
N ILE A 99 -26.86 -13.80 -6.28
CA ILE A 99 -26.77 -12.61 -5.41
C ILE A 99 -28.06 -12.44 -4.58
N GLU A 100 -27.89 -11.96 -3.34
CA GLU A 100 -28.92 -11.39 -2.47
C GLU A 100 -28.54 -9.94 -2.17
N VAL A 101 -29.44 -8.99 -2.40
CA VAL A 101 -29.19 -7.57 -2.11
C VAL A 101 -29.99 -7.13 -0.88
N TRP A 102 -29.26 -6.81 0.17
CA TRP A 102 -29.76 -6.36 1.46
C TRP A 102 -29.46 -4.86 1.62
N VAL A 103 -30.48 -4.04 1.77
CA VAL A 103 -30.33 -2.59 1.93
C VAL A 103 -30.55 -2.20 3.38
N ALA A 104 -29.61 -1.45 3.96
CA ALA A 104 -29.71 -0.95 5.32
C ALA A 104 -30.95 -0.06 5.49
N ARG A 105 -31.65 -0.18 6.63
CA ARG A 105 -32.83 0.60 6.92
C ARG A 105 -32.53 2.07 7.24
N ASP A 106 -31.34 2.34 7.71
CA ASP A 106 -30.83 3.68 7.96
C ASP A 106 -29.62 3.95 7.08
N LEU A 107 -29.80 4.81 6.08
CA LEU A 107 -28.77 5.29 5.18
C LEU A 107 -28.46 6.77 5.39
N ALA A 108 -29.04 7.42 6.42
CA ALA A 108 -28.93 8.85 6.62
C ALA A 108 -27.48 9.27 6.93
N PHE A 109 -27.06 10.38 6.37
CA PHE A 109 -25.90 11.12 6.82
C PHE A 109 -26.15 11.79 8.18
N PRO A 110 -25.09 12.21 8.90
CA PRO A 110 -25.24 13.05 10.09
C PRO A 110 -26.12 14.28 9.83
N ALA A 111 -26.89 14.70 10.82
CA ALA A 111 -27.87 15.77 10.66
C ALA A 111 -27.30 17.13 10.16
N ALA A 112 -26.02 17.36 10.35
CA ALA A 112 -25.32 18.56 9.85
C ALA A 112 -24.73 18.40 8.44
N ASP A 113 -24.81 17.21 7.83
CA ASP A 113 -24.29 16.97 6.49
C ASP A 113 -25.17 17.62 5.44
N CYS A 114 -24.54 18.31 4.50
CA CYS A 114 -25.24 19.02 3.44
C CYS A 114 -25.79 18.10 2.33
N ARG A 115 -25.42 16.80 2.33
CA ARG A 115 -25.84 15.79 1.34
C ARG A 115 -27.15 15.07 1.69
N THR A 116 -27.97 15.59 2.55
CA THR A 116 -29.12 14.92 3.18
C THR A 116 -30.08 14.20 2.21
N ASN A 117 -30.13 14.60 0.94
CA ASN A 117 -31.04 14.02 -0.07
C ASN A 117 -30.28 13.21 -1.15
N SER A 118 -29.02 12.86 -0.94
CA SER A 118 -28.20 12.19 -1.96
C SER A 118 -28.18 10.67 -1.86
N ILE A 119 -28.89 10.08 -0.87
CA ILE A 119 -28.97 8.63 -0.73
C ILE A 119 -30.38 8.19 -1.09
N GLU A 120 -30.51 7.69 -2.30
CA GLU A 120 -31.70 6.99 -2.79
C GLU A 120 -31.24 5.69 -3.46
N VAL A 121 -31.56 4.55 -2.85
CA VAL A 121 -31.38 3.24 -3.44
C VAL A 121 -32.75 2.74 -3.87
N SER A 122 -33.10 3.00 -5.13
CA SER A 122 -34.40 2.58 -5.70
C SER A 122 -34.42 1.09 -6.00
N ASP A 123 -35.64 0.51 -6.05
CA ASP A 123 -35.79 -0.90 -6.47
C ASP A 123 -35.26 -1.13 -7.90
N ALA A 124 -35.32 -0.12 -8.78
CA ALA A 124 -34.74 -0.18 -10.12
C ALA A 124 -33.21 -0.26 -10.08
N ASN A 125 -32.54 0.50 -9.20
CA ASN A 125 -31.10 0.41 -9.02
C ASN A 125 -30.67 -0.97 -8.49
N VAL A 126 -31.42 -1.50 -7.51
CA VAL A 126 -31.17 -2.84 -6.96
C VAL A 126 -31.32 -3.91 -8.04
N ALA A 127 -32.41 -3.85 -8.84
CA ALA A 127 -32.64 -4.79 -9.94
C ALA A 127 -31.54 -4.70 -11.02
N ALA A 128 -31.05 -3.49 -11.30
CA ALA A 128 -29.93 -3.28 -12.24
C ALA A 128 -28.64 -3.94 -11.73
N LEU A 129 -28.30 -3.78 -10.44
CA LEU A 129 -27.13 -4.42 -9.84
C LEU A 129 -27.25 -5.96 -9.88
N VAL A 130 -28.41 -6.52 -9.53
CA VAL A 130 -28.67 -7.97 -9.61
C VAL A 130 -28.47 -8.48 -11.04
N THR A 131 -29.02 -7.77 -12.01
CA THR A 131 -28.91 -8.15 -13.43
C THR A 131 -27.45 -8.12 -13.89
N GLU A 132 -26.73 -7.07 -13.53
CA GLU A 132 -25.32 -6.89 -13.94
C GLU A 132 -24.42 -7.94 -13.28
N PHE A 133 -24.65 -8.25 -12.01
CA PHE A 133 -23.91 -9.32 -11.34
C PHE A 133 -24.13 -10.69 -11.98
N ASP A 134 -25.41 -11.08 -12.14
CA ASP A 134 -25.75 -12.41 -12.68
C ASP A 134 -25.38 -12.60 -14.14
N GLN A 135 -25.38 -11.53 -14.96
CA GLN A 135 -25.16 -11.62 -16.41
C GLN A 135 -23.75 -11.23 -16.85
N THR A 136 -23.02 -10.44 -16.06
CA THR A 136 -21.70 -9.92 -16.46
C THR A 136 -20.61 -10.30 -15.48
N ILE A 137 -20.72 -9.90 -14.20
CA ILE A 137 -19.64 -10.06 -13.21
C ILE A 137 -19.42 -11.56 -12.93
N TYR A 138 -20.43 -12.23 -12.40
CA TYR A 138 -20.35 -13.63 -12.00
C TYR A 138 -19.85 -14.55 -13.12
N PRO A 139 -20.44 -14.57 -14.32
CA PRO A 139 -20.00 -15.49 -15.38
C PRO A 139 -18.59 -15.19 -15.90
N LYS A 140 -18.20 -13.91 -16.01
CA LYS A 140 -16.86 -13.56 -16.51
C LYS A 140 -15.77 -13.89 -15.50
N GLU A 141 -15.95 -13.52 -14.25
CA GLU A 141 -14.92 -13.75 -13.24
C GLU A 141 -14.83 -15.22 -12.82
N THR A 142 -15.96 -15.94 -12.70
CA THR A 142 -15.89 -17.37 -12.42
C THR A 142 -15.24 -18.17 -13.56
N ALA A 143 -15.44 -17.78 -14.81
CA ALA A 143 -14.77 -18.40 -15.94
C ALA A 143 -13.25 -18.14 -15.95
N ALA A 144 -12.84 -16.92 -15.61
CA ALA A 144 -11.42 -16.52 -15.61
C ALA A 144 -10.68 -17.01 -14.36
N PHE A 145 -11.30 -16.98 -13.21
CA PHE A 145 -10.64 -17.17 -11.92
C PHE A 145 -11.10 -18.42 -11.19
N SER A 146 -12.13 -18.33 -10.35
CA SER A 146 -12.64 -19.45 -9.57
C SER A 146 -14.10 -19.22 -9.19
N THR A 147 -14.73 -20.26 -8.63
CA THR A 147 -16.07 -20.19 -8.08
C THR A 147 -15.99 -20.03 -6.57
N PRO A 148 -16.79 -19.14 -5.93
CA PRO A 148 -16.81 -19.02 -4.49
C PRO A 148 -17.25 -20.33 -3.84
N ARG A 149 -16.82 -20.58 -2.60
CA ARG A 149 -17.29 -21.74 -1.81
C ARG A 149 -18.70 -21.51 -1.35
N ASP A 150 -19.48 -22.61 -1.30
CA ASP A 150 -20.81 -22.58 -0.69
C ASP A 150 -20.71 -22.23 0.81
N ARG A 151 -21.44 -21.20 1.23
CA ARG A 151 -21.56 -20.74 2.61
C ARG A 151 -23.01 -20.46 2.92
N ASP A 152 -23.68 -21.35 3.66
CA ASP A 152 -25.14 -21.34 3.84
C ASP A 152 -25.61 -20.74 5.18
N GLY A 153 -24.69 -20.22 6.00
CA GLY A 153 -24.98 -19.59 7.28
C GLY A 153 -25.20 -20.54 8.44
N THR A 154 -25.19 -21.86 8.22
CA THR A 154 -25.44 -22.85 9.28
C THR A 154 -24.34 -22.92 10.33
N ARG A 155 -23.16 -22.38 10.04
CA ARG A 155 -22.00 -22.32 10.93
C ARG A 155 -21.63 -20.90 11.35
N ALA A 156 -22.58 -19.98 11.21
CA ALA A 156 -22.39 -18.62 11.71
C ALA A 156 -21.97 -18.64 13.19
N THR A 157 -21.01 -17.82 13.56
CA THR A 157 -20.52 -17.68 14.94
C THR A 157 -21.15 -16.50 15.67
N MET A 158 -21.86 -15.67 14.94
CA MET A 158 -22.64 -14.54 15.47
C MET A 158 -24.06 -15.00 15.78
N ASP A 159 -24.65 -14.48 16.89
CA ASP A 159 -26.04 -14.74 17.25
C ASP A 159 -26.99 -14.19 16.18
N GLY A 160 -27.92 -15.02 15.74
CA GLY A 160 -28.93 -14.67 14.72
C GLY A 160 -29.14 -15.79 13.70
N ASP A 161 -30.12 -15.59 12.81
CA ASP A 161 -30.34 -16.47 11.66
C ASP A 161 -29.74 -15.84 10.41
N PHE A 162 -28.63 -16.48 9.89
CA PHE A 162 -27.94 -16.09 8.68
C PHE A 162 -28.10 -17.14 7.57
N THR A 163 -28.97 -18.14 7.78
CA THR A 163 -29.17 -19.22 6.83
C THR A 163 -29.74 -18.72 5.50
N GLY A 164 -29.28 -19.33 4.42
CA GLY A 164 -29.69 -19.02 3.05
C GLY A 164 -28.94 -19.87 2.02
N ASP A 165 -29.25 -19.64 0.74
CA ASP A 165 -28.57 -20.33 -0.35
C ASP A 165 -27.07 -20.01 -0.37
N GLY A 166 -26.25 -21.03 -0.12
CA GLY A 166 -24.80 -20.88 -0.02
C GLY A 166 -24.09 -20.48 -1.32
N ASN A 167 -24.77 -20.66 -2.47
CA ASN A 167 -24.25 -20.25 -3.77
C ASN A 167 -24.43 -18.74 -4.06
N LYS A 168 -25.13 -18.01 -3.15
CA LYS A 168 -25.41 -16.58 -3.36
C LYS A 168 -24.45 -15.71 -2.56
N THR A 169 -24.02 -14.65 -3.21
CA THR A 169 -23.28 -13.54 -2.56
C THR A 169 -24.28 -12.63 -1.85
N VAL A 170 -24.13 -12.47 -0.56
CA VAL A 170 -24.86 -11.49 0.24
C VAL A 170 -24.22 -10.13 0.01
N THR A 171 -24.96 -9.23 -0.62
CA THR A 171 -24.52 -7.85 -0.84
C THR A 171 -25.22 -6.94 0.14
N LEU A 172 -24.45 -6.34 1.03
CA LEU A 172 -24.91 -5.33 1.97
C LEU A 172 -24.77 -3.94 1.34
N VAL A 173 -25.86 -3.25 1.12
CA VAL A 173 -25.86 -1.85 0.67
C VAL A 173 -26.00 -0.97 1.88
N ASP A 174 -24.98 -0.19 2.19
CA ASP A 174 -24.89 0.64 3.40
C ASP A 174 -24.32 2.02 3.08
N ASN A 175 -24.57 3.01 3.92
CA ASN A 175 -23.81 4.25 3.95
C ASN A 175 -22.64 4.02 4.92
N ILE A 176 -21.47 3.71 4.37
CA ILE A 176 -20.27 3.31 5.12
C ILE A 176 -19.79 4.50 5.97
N ARG A 177 -19.58 4.26 7.28
CA ARG A 177 -19.12 5.30 8.20
C ARG A 177 -17.59 5.44 8.13
N ASP A 178 -17.13 6.20 7.17
CA ASP A 178 -15.73 6.58 6.97
C ASP A 178 -15.50 8.08 7.33
N ASP A 179 -14.31 8.58 7.07
CA ASP A 179 -14.01 10.01 7.28
C ASP A 179 -14.90 10.94 6.43
N ASN A 180 -15.25 10.54 5.21
CA ASN A 180 -16.16 11.30 4.35
C ASN A 180 -17.55 11.38 4.94
N PHE A 181 -18.05 10.30 5.52
CA PHE A 181 -19.36 10.26 6.18
C PHE A 181 -19.48 11.31 7.29
N PHE A 182 -18.41 11.53 8.08
CA PHE A 182 -18.43 12.43 9.23
C PHE A 182 -17.95 13.85 8.93
N ARG A 183 -17.15 14.04 7.88
CA ARG A 183 -16.34 15.25 7.68
C ARG A 183 -16.52 15.90 6.30
N PHE A 184 -17.50 15.48 5.52
CA PHE A 184 -17.82 16.14 4.25
C PHE A 184 -18.27 17.60 4.49
N PRO A 185 -17.86 18.60 3.68
CA PRO A 185 -17.03 18.53 2.48
C PRO A 185 -15.51 18.66 2.72
N ALA A 186 -15.04 18.62 3.96
CA ALA A 186 -13.61 18.72 4.26
C ALA A 186 -12.83 17.48 3.78
N VAL A 187 -13.46 16.31 3.81
CA VAL A 187 -12.95 15.06 3.23
C VAL A 187 -13.89 14.64 2.10
N THR A 188 -13.35 14.53 0.90
CA THR A 188 -14.14 14.23 -0.32
C THR A 188 -13.95 12.80 -0.81
N THR A 189 -12.95 12.05 -0.34
CA THR A 189 -12.75 10.65 -0.71
C THR A 189 -13.51 9.72 0.23
N TYR A 190 -14.13 8.67 -0.30
CA TYR A 190 -14.94 7.72 0.46
C TYR A 190 -14.71 6.27 0.02
N VAL A 191 -15.04 5.32 0.88
CA VAL A 191 -14.98 3.89 0.60
C VAL A 191 -16.25 3.48 -0.14
N ALA A 192 -16.16 3.16 -1.43
CA ALA A 192 -17.30 2.81 -2.26
C ALA A 192 -17.78 1.36 -2.07
N GLY A 193 -16.95 0.50 -1.52
CA GLY A 193 -17.25 -0.88 -1.20
C GLY A 193 -16.08 -1.57 -0.53
N PHE A 194 -16.28 -2.75 -0.04
CA PHE A 194 -15.22 -3.61 0.48
C PHE A 194 -15.64 -5.07 0.61
N PHE A 195 -14.67 -5.96 0.47
CA PHE A 195 -14.74 -7.34 0.90
C PHE A 195 -14.15 -7.47 2.31
N SER A 196 -14.75 -8.32 3.16
CA SER A 196 -14.20 -8.65 4.47
C SER A 196 -14.27 -10.14 4.76
N ARG A 197 -13.09 -10.76 4.85
CA ARG A 197 -12.97 -12.16 5.31
C ARG A 197 -13.59 -12.37 6.68
N GLN A 198 -13.55 -11.36 7.57
CA GLN A 198 -14.11 -11.45 8.91
C GLN A 198 -15.65 -11.61 8.85
N LEU A 199 -16.33 -10.84 7.99
CA LEU A 199 -17.77 -10.95 7.80
C LEU A 199 -18.15 -12.31 7.22
N ASN A 200 -17.39 -12.80 6.22
CA ASN A 200 -17.60 -14.13 5.66
C ASN A 200 -17.56 -15.23 6.72
N GLU A 201 -16.60 -15.15 7.61
CA GLU A 201 -16.42 -16.17 8.64
C GLU A 201 -17.44 -16.04 9.79
N LEU A 202 -17.77 -14.80 10.19
CA LEU A 202 -18.77 -14.55 11.23
C LEU A 202 -20.14 -15.07 10.84
N PHE A 203 -20.54 -14.80 9.62
CA PHE A 203 -21.88 -15.13 9.10
C PHE A 203 -21.95 -16.47 8.40
N ASP A 204 -20.78 -17.11 8.12
CA ASP A 204 -20.69 -18.29 7.26
C ASP A 204 -21.41 -18.06 5.91
N ARG A 205 -21.28 -16.84 5.36
CA ARG A 205 -21.84 -16.41 4.07
C ARG A 205 -20.78 -15.73 3.23
N ASN A 206 -20.92 -15.73 1.92
CA ASN A 206 -20.14 -14.89 1.01
C ASN A 206 -20.71 -13.48 1.07
N VAL A 207 -20.03 -12.56 1.75
CA VAL A 207 -20.54 -11.22 2.05
C VAL A 207 -19.70 -10.15 1.38
N MET A 208 -20.37 -9.20 0.73
CA MET A 208 -19.82 -7.99 0.16
C MET A 208 -20.55 -6.77 0.72
N THR A 209 -19.89 -5.64 0.87
CA THR A 209 -20.52 -4.37 1.22
C THR A 209 -20.26 -3.35 0.13
N ILE A 210 -21.31 -2.64 -0.30
CA ILE A 210 -21.27 -1.55 -1.28
C ILE A 210 -21.89 -0.31 -0.65
N ASP A 211 -21.24 0.84 -0.86
CA ASP A 211 -21.74 2.11 -0.35
C ASP A 211 -23.02 2.56 -1.10
N ALA A 212 -23.91 3.21 -0.37
CA ALA A 212 -25.21 3.65 -0.87
C ALA A 212 -25.19 5.05 -1.50
N TYR A 213 -24.04 5.76 -1.46
CA TYR A 213 -23.96 7.14 -1.90
C TYR A 213 -24.21 7.30 -3.39
N ASP A 214 -25.21 8.09 -3.75
CA ASP A 214 -25.43 8.64 -5.09
C ASP A 214 -25.50 7.62 -6.25
N TRP A 215 -26.23 6.54 -6.06
CA TRP A 215 -26.38 5.48 -7.08
C TRP A 215 -26.95 5.98 -8.40
N LYS A 216 -27.83 6.99 -8.36
CA LYS A 216 -28.43 7.62 -9.55
C LYS A 216 -27.37 8.12 -10.55
N HIS A 217 -26.21 8.61 -10.06
CA HIS A 217 -25.16 9.20 -10.89
C HIS A 217 -23.93 8.28 -11.04
N ARG A 218 -23.93 7.09 -10.41
CA ARG A 218 -22.74 6.22 -10.30
C ARG A 218 -22.98 4.77 -10.74
N LEU A 219 -24.22 4.39 -11.00
CA LEU A 219 -24.61 3.05 -11.47
C LEU A 219 -25.07 3.10 -12.92
N GLY A 220 -24.72 2.08 -13.71
CA GLY A 220 -25.10 1.96 -15.12
C GLY A 220 -24.17 2.67 -16.08
N ALA A 221 -24.33 2.36 -17.38
CA ALA A 221 -23.49 2.90 -18.44
C ALA A 221 -23.76 4.39 -18.76
N GLN A 222 -24.95 4.87 -18.48
CA GLN A 222 -25.40 6.25 -18.77
C GLN A 222 -26.17 6.82 -17.58
N PRO A 223 -25.53 7.01 -16.44
CA PRO A 223 -26.18 7.59 -15.29
C PRO A 223 -26.52 9.07 -15.52
N ALA A 224 -27.37 9.64 -14.66
CA ALA A 224 -27.66 11.06 -14.69
C ALA A 224 -26.38 11.89 -14.48
N ASN A 225 -26.37 13.12 -15.01
CA ASN A 225 -25.20 14.02 -14.94
C ASN A 225 -25.66 15.42 -14.53
N ASP A 226 -25.59 15.72 -13.25
CA ASP A 226 -26.08 16.95 -12.64
C ASP A 226 -24.97 17.72 -11.90
N PRO A 227 -23.87 18.17 -12.60
CA PRO A 227 -22.76 18.89 -11.97
C PRO A 227 -23.18 20.32 -11.59
N THR A 228 -22.76 20.78 -10.41
CA THR A 228 -22.89 22.16 -9.96
C THR A 228 -21.57 22.70 -9.41
N ASP A 229 -21.54 23.99 -9.04
CA ASP A 229 -20.37 24.61 -8.41
C ASP A 229 -20.29 24.37 -6.89
N ASP A 230 -21.32 23.78 -6.31
CA ASP A 230 -21.45 23.47 -4.89
C ASP A 230 -21.27 21.96 -4.65
N LEU A 231 -20.26 21.57 -3.88
CA LEU A 231 -19.99 20.17 -3.54
C LEU A 231 -21.17 19.45 -2.91
N CYS A 232 -22.01 20.17 -2.15
CA CYS A 232 -23.18 19.57 -1.50
C CYS A 232 -24.25 19.14 -2.51
N THR A 233 -24.31 19.77 -3.66
CA THR A 233 -25.34 19.54 -4.69
C THR A 233 -24.78 19.02 -6.01
N SER A 234 -23.46 19.07 -6.24
CA SER A 234 -22.83 18.57 -7.46
C SER A 234 -22.91 17.05 -7.53
N ARG A 235 -23.45 16.55 -8.64
CA ARG A 235 -23.60 15.11 -8.92
C ARG A 235 -23.22 14.82 -10.39
N PRO A 236 -21.94 14.90 -10.72
CA PRO A 236 -21.47 14.53 -12.06
C PRO A 236 -21.63 13.00 -12.28
N ALA A 237 -21.88 12.63 -13.52
CA ALA A 237 -21.96 11.22 -13.90
C ALA A 237 -20.63 10.50 -13.71
N ARG A 238 -20.69 9.34 -13.06
CA ARG A 238 -19.60 8.37 -12.91
C ARG A 238 -20.05 7.01 -13.47
N PRO A 239 -20.06 6.81 -14.78
CA PRO A 239 -20.59 5.59 -15.39
C PRO A 239 -19.91 4.33 -14.86
N ARG A 240 -20.72 3.33 -14.50
CA ARG A 240 -20.22 2.00 -14.10
C ARG A 240 -19.35 1.96 -12.85
N MET A 241 -19.31 3.02 -12.05
CA MET A 241 -18.42 3.09 -10.91
C MET A 241 -18.70 1.99 -9.88
N TYR A 242 -19.98 1.79 -9.50
CA TYR A 242 -20.30 0.75 -8.53
C TYR A 242 -20.20 -0.67 -9.09
N GLU A 243 -20.43 -0.84 -10.38
CA GLU A 243 -20.20 -2.14 -11.03
C GLU A 243 -18.70 -2.47 -11.05
N ALA A 244 -17.83 -1.50 -11.34
CA ALA A 244 -16.38 -1.68 -11.29
C ALA A 244 -15.90 -1.98 -9.87
N THR A 245 -16.36 -1.20 -8.87
CA THR A 245 -16.07 -1.47 -7.45
C THR A 245 -16.55 -2.87 -7.07
N PHE A 246 -17.75 -3.27 -7.49
CA PHE A 246 -18.27 -4.59 -7.15
C PHE A 246 -17.41 -5.71 -7.75
N ALA A 247 -16.99 -5.60 -9.00
CA ALA A 247 -16.13 -6.55 -9.65
C ALA A 247 -14.77 -6.66 -8.93
N HIS A 248 -14.16 -5.53 -8.58
CA HIS A 248 -12.93 -5.46 -7.80
C HIS A 248 -13.05 -6.21 -6.47
N GLU A 249 -14.04 -5.85 -5.66
CA GLU A 249 -14.24 -6.42 -4.33
C GLU A 249 -14.67 -7.89 -4.37
N TRP A 250 -15.43 -8.28 -5.39
CA TRP A 250 -15.83 -9.68 -5.56
C TRP A 250 -14.64 -10.58 -5.91
N LEU A 251 -13.67 -10.05 -6.65
CA LEU A 251 -12.42 -10.80 -6.87
C LEU A 251 -11.67 -11.07 -5.55
N HIS A 252 -11.63 -10.12 -4.62
CA HIS A 252 -11.06 -10.38 -3.29
C HIS A 252 -11.75 -11.55 -2.58
N LEU A 253 -13.06 -11.67 -2.72
CA LEU A 253 -13.80 -12.82 -2.20
C LEU A 253 -13.36 -14.13 -2.86
N LEU A 254 -13.19 -14.13 -4.19
CA LEU A 254 -12.69 -15.30 -4.91
C LEU A 254 -11.26 -15.64 -4.51
N GLN A 255 -10.38 -14.65 -4.41
CA GLN A 255 -8.98 -14.80 -3.99
C GLN A 255 -8.88 -15.34 -2.56
N TYR A 256 -9.70 -14.85 -1.64
CA TYR A 256 -9.76 -15.38 -0.28
C TYR A 256 -10.09 -16.87 -0.23
N ASN A 257 -10.91 -17.36 -1.16
CA ASN A 257 -11.27 -18.77 -1.24
C ASN A 257 -10.18 -19.66 -1.86
N THR A 258 -9.32 -19.11 -2.70
CA THR A 258 -8.24 -19.83 -3.41
C THR A 258 -6.91 -19.69 -2.70
N ASP A 259 -6.47 -18.46 -2.48
CA ASP A 259 -5.22 -18.12 -1.77
C ASP A 259 -5.38 -16.95 -0.80
N PRO A 260 -5.79 -17.22 0.45
CA PRO A 260 -5.95 -16.18 1.48
C PRO A 260 -4.63 -15.59 1.99
N LYS A 261 -3.49 -16.03 1.47
CA LYS A 261 -2.15 -15.59 1.89
C LYS A 261 -1.39 -14.84 0.79
N GLU A 262 -2.03 -14.66 -0.35
CA GLU A 262 -1.38 -13.97 -1.46
C GLU A 262 -0.94 -12.55 -1.05
N THR A 263 0.13 -12.08 -1.69
CA THR A 263 0.67 -10.74 -1.46
C THR A 263 -0.30 -9.66 -1.90
N THR A 264 -0.23 -8.49 -1.24
CA THR A 264 -1.12 -7.36 -1.52
C THR A 264 -1.08 -6.99 -3.00
N TRP A 265 0.10 -6.83 -3.60
CA TRP A 265 0.22 -6.38 -4.99
C TRP A 265 -0.41 -7.34 -6.02
N LEU A 266 -0.33 -8.68 -5.79
CA LEU A 266 -0.99 -9.66 -6.63
C LEU A 266 -2.50 -9.61 -6.44
N ASN A 267 -2.95 -9.52 -5.21
CA ASN A 267 -4.37 -9.48 -4.86
C ASN A 267 -5.05 -8.23 -5.43
N GLU A 268 -4.47 -7.05 -5.22
CA GLU A 268 -5.02 -5.78 -5.70
C GLU A 268 -4.92 -5.62 -7.21
N GLY A 269 -3.79 -6.02 -7.80
CA GLY A 269 -3.62 -5.96 -9.26
C GLY A 269 -4.57 -6.88 -10.01
N LEU A 270 -4.91 -8.06 -9.45
CA LEU A 270 -5.94 -8.94 -9.99
C LEU A 270 -7.35 -8.33 -9.82
N ALA A 271 -7.61 -7.65 -8.72
CA ALA A 271 -8.88 -7.00 -8.44
C ALA A 271 -9.14 -5.83 -9.41
N ASP A 272 -8.16 -4.98 -9.65
CA ASP A 272 -8.26 -3.93 -10.68
C ASP A 272 -8.41 -4.51 -12.09
N PHE A 273 -7.68 -5.60 -12.39
CA PHE A 273 -7.82 -6.31 -13.65
C PHE A 273 -9.27 -6.83 -13.89
N ALA A 274 -9.98 -7.22 -12.83
CA ALA A 274 -11.37 -7.70 -12.93
C ALA A 274 -12.31 -6.62 -13.51
N SER A 275 -12.08 -5.35 -13.21
CA SER A 275 -12.84 -4.21 -13.77
C SER A 275 -12.71 -4.12 -15.30
N THR A 276 -11.53 -4.42 -15.85
CA THR A 276 -11.29 -4.48 -17.30
C THR A 276 -11.86 -5.77 -17.90
N LEU A 277 -11.72 -6.91 -17.22
CA LEU A 277 -12.29 -8.19 -17.64
C LEU A 277 -13.80 -8.12 -17.80
N THR A 278 -14.47 -7.48 -16.88
CA THR A 278 -15.93 -7.27 -16.90
C THR A 278 -16.35 -6.23 -17.94
N GLY A 279 -15.46 -5.33 -18.35
CA GLY A 279 -15.69 -4.28 -19.33
C GLY A 279 -16.19 -2.97 -18.72
N TYR A 280 -15.94 -2.75 -17.44
CA TYR A 280 -16.32 -1.50 -16.76
C TYR A 280 -15.21 -0.44 -16.81
N ALA A 281 -13.96 -0.85 -16.87
CA ALA A 281 -12.80 0.02 -17.08
C ALA A 281 -12.20 -0.21 -18.49
N ASP A 282 -11.85 0.86 -19.19
CA ASP A 282 -11.03 0.82 -20.39
C ASP A 282 -9.66 1.43 -20.07
N ALA A 283 -8.69 0.57 -19.85
CA ALA A 283 -7.32 0.94 -19.49
C ALA A 283 -6.56 1.70 -20.61
N ARG A 284 -7.18 1.89 -21.78
CA ARG A 284 -6.64 2.71 -22.88
C ARG A 284 -6.98 4.18 -22.78
N ASN A 285 -7.92 4.54 -21.90
CA ASN A 285 -8.30 5.93 -21.72
C ASN A 285 -7.22 6.70 -20.95
N THR A 286 -6.73 7.76 -21.55
CA THR A 286 -5.71 8.64 -20.98
C THR A 286 -6.35 9.75 -20.13
N VAL A 287 -5.56 10.52 -19.39
CA VAL A 287 -6.01 11.68 -18.61
C VAL A 287 -6.80 12.72 -19.42
N HIS A 288 -6.74 12.66 -20.75
CA HIS A 288 -7.45 13.55 -21.69
C HIS A 288 -8.80 12.99 -22.16
N GLU A 289 -9.15 11.77 -21.75
CA GLU A 289 -10.34 11.04 -22.20
C GLU A 289 -11.28 10.74 -21.02
N ALA A 290 -12.57 10.59 -21.31
CA ALA A 290 -13.57 10.21 -20.29
C ALA A 290 -13.38 8.76 -19.89
N GLY A 291 -13.58 8.45 -18.60
CA GLY A 291 -13.42 7.10 -18.06
C GLY A 291 -11.95 6.66 -17.98
N ASN A 292 -11.02 7.63 -17.86
CA ASN A 292 -9.64 7.30 -17.50
C ASN A 292 -9.61 6.67 -16.10
N ASP A 293 -8.73 5.69 -15.93
CA ASP A 293 -8.53 5.03 -14.66
C ASP A 293 -7.59 5.84 -13.75
N THR A 294 -7.99 6.06 -12.51
CA THR A 294 -7.23 6.89 -11.56
C THR A 294 -5.92 6.22 -11.14
N HIS A 295 -5.91 4.91 -10.95
CA HIS A 295 -4.71 4.17 -10.55
C HIS A 295 -3.65 4.21 -11.65
N LEU A 296 -4.04 3.90 -12.90
CA LEU A 296 -3.12 4.00 -14.06
C LEU A 296 -2.62 5.43 -14.26
N MET A 297 -3.50 6.42 -14.13
CA MET A 297 -3.15 7.84 -14.27
C MET A 297 -2.10 8.24 -13.20
N CYS A 298 -2.27 7.82 -11.94
CA CYS A 298 -1.31 8.07 -10.88
C CYS A 298 0.04 7.39 -11.15
N PHE A 299 0.03 6.09 -11.48
CA PHE A 299 1.26 5.36 -11.79
C PHE A 299 2.02 5.95 -12.98
N GLN A 300 1.35 6.34 -14.04
CA GLN A 300 1.99 6.95 -15.21
C GLN A 300 2.45 8.41 -15.00
N GLY A 301 2.20 8.98 -13.80
CA GLY A 301 2.61 10.33 -13.41
C GLY A 301 1.72 11.45 -13.95
N TRP A 302 0.50 11.14 -14.40
CA TRP A 302 -0.45 12.11 -14.95
C TRP A 302 -1.39 12.71 -13.90
N GLY A 303 -1.38 12.24 -12.66
CA GLY A 303 -2.22 12.72 -11.57
C GLY A 303 -2.24 14.24 -11.39
N PRO A 304 -1.11 14.96 -11.42
CA PRO A 304 -1.06 16.42 -11.31
C PRO A 304 -1.59 17.17 -12.54
N VAL A 305 -1.86 16.50 -13.67
CA VAL A 305 -2.27 17.15 -14.91
C VAL A 305 -3.78 17.41 -14.90
N LYS A 306 -4.15 18.68 -14.73
CA LYS A 306 -5.54 19.10 -14.74
C LYS A 306 -6.12 19.11 -16.16
N THR A 307 -7.17 18.30 -16.37
CA THR A 307 -7.97 18.27 -17.60
C THR A 307 -9.46 18.39 -17.27
N ARG A 308 -10.32 18.41 -18.30
CA ARG A 308 -11.78 18.30 -18.06
C ARG A 308 -12.19 16.93 -17.49
N HIS A 309 -11.36 15.90 -17.70
CA HIS A 309 -11.58 14.52 -17.25
C HIS A 309 -10.76 14.14 -16.02
N ASN A 310 -9.87 15.02 -15.57
CA ASN A 310 -9.19 15.01 -14.27
C ASN A 310 -9.32 16.40 -13.62
N PRO A 311 -10.52 16.77 -13.16
CA PRO A 311 -10.75 18.07 -12.54
C PRO A 311 -10.06 18.22 -11.19
N ASN A 312 -9.83 17.11 -10.49
CA ASN A 312 -9.26 16.99 -9.16
C ASN A 312 -7.76 16.64 -9.21
N ALA A 313 -7.05 17.27 -10.16
CA ALA A 313 -5.62 17.03 -10.33
C ALA A 313 -4.87 17.12 -8.99
N ARG A 314 -4.14 16.06 -8.65
CA ARG A 314 -3.38 15.93 -7.39
C ARG A 314 -2.12 15.13 -7.63
N ASP A 315 -1.14 15.32 -6.77
CA ASP A 315 -0.01 14.40 -6.67
C ASP A 315 -0.49 13.09 -6.02
N CYS A 316 -0.27 11.98 -6.69
CA CYS A 316 -0.70 10.66 -6.26
C CYS A 316 0.33 9.57 -6.65
N GLY A 317 1.61 9.95 -6.67
CA GLY A 317 2.72 9.08 -7.04
C GLY A 317 3.11 9.18 -8.51
N GLY A 318 3.84 8.19 -8.99
CA GLY A 318 4.37 8.18 -10.35
C GLY A 318 5.01 6.85 -10.73
N PRO A 319 5.63 6.79 -11.92
CA PRO A 319 6.18 5.54 -12.46
C PRO A 319 7.48 5.08 -11.79
N GLN A 320 8.16 5.94 -11.00
CA GLN A 320 9.21 5.53 -10.09
C GLN A 320 8.58 4.84 -8.88
N ASN A 321 8.21 3.58 -9.04
CA ASN A 321 7.43 2.85 -8.07
C ASN A 321 7.82 1.37 -8.10
N SER A 322 7.89 0.72 -6.94
CA SER A 322 8.09 -0.73 -6.87
C SER A 322 6.83 -1.46 -7.30
N LEU A 323 6.96 -2.50 -8.11
CA LEU A 323 5.81 -3.31 -8.50
C LEU A 323 5.18 -4.04 -7.30
N ASN A 324 6.00 -4.57 -6.40
CA ASN A 324 5.57 -5.57 -5.42
C ASN A 324 5.91 -5.22 -3.96
N LEU A 325 6.65 -4.16 -3.72
CA LEU A 325 7.08 -3.76 -2.38
C LEU A 325 6.47 -2.42 -1.99
N TRP A 326 5.17 -2.42 -1.81
CA TRP A 326 4.39 -1.24 -1.49
C TRP A 326 4.73 -0.65 -0.13
N ASP A 327 4.81 0.68 -0.05
CA ASP A 327 4.93 1.40 1.22
C ASP A 327 3.54 1.87 1.69
N GLU A 328 2.87 1.01 2.43
CA GLU A 328 1.56 1.31 3.04
C GLU A 328 1.61 2.48 4.03
N GLY A 329 2.82 2.94 4.39
CA GLY A 329 3.04 4.10 5.26
C GLY A 329 3.02 5.45 4.53
N ALA A 330 3.02 5.47 3.19
CA ALA A 330 2.99 6.67 2.35
C ALA A 330 1.66 6.79 1.57
N PRO A 331 0.57 7.25 2.20
CA PRO A 331 -0.77 7.23 1.60
C PRO A 331 -0.92 8.01 0.29
N SER A 332 0.00 8.94 -0.01
CA SER A 332 -0.04 9.71 -1.26
C SER A 332 0.25 8.88 -2.50
N ASP A 333 1.03 7.80 -2.37
CA ASP A 333 1.58 7.06 -3.49
C ASP A 333 0.89 5.71 -3.71
N VAL A 334 0.04 5.28 -2.78
CA VAL A 334 -0.66 3.99 -2.84
C VAL A 334 -1.47 3.79 -4.13
N LEU A 335 -2.03 4.86 -4.71
CA LEU A 335 -2.76 4.76 -5.98
C LEU A 335 -1.82 4.43 -7.16
N ALA A 336 -0.56 4.85 -7.09
CA ALA A 336 0.42 4.45 -8.08
C ALA A 336 0.86 2.98 -7.91
N ASP A 337 0.87 2.46 -6.68
CA ASP A 337 1.09 1.03 -6.41
C ASP A 337 0.01 0.17 -7.08
N TYR A 338 -1.28 0.53 -6.87
CA TYR A 338 -2.42 -0.11 -7.55
C TYR A 338 -2.27 -0.06 -9.07
N GLY A 339 -1.99 1.13 -9.63
CA GLY A 339 -1.85 1.34 -11.07
C GLY A 339 -0.68 0.56 -11.67
N ASN A 340 0.43 0.40 -10.94
CA ASN A 340 1.58 -0.39 -11.36
C ASN A 340 1.20 -1.88 -11.46
N ALA A 341 0.58 -2.44 -10.43
CA ALA A 341 0.13 -3.82 -10.42
C ALA A 341 -0.95 -4.08 -11.47
N PHE A 342 -1.94 -3.21 -11.59
CA PHE A 342 -3.00 -3.30 -12.60
C PHE A 342 -2.43 -3.31 -14.02
N GLN A 343 -1.56 -2.35 -14.36
CA GLN A 343 -0.90 -2.27 -15.66
C GLN A 343 -0.09 -3.54 -15.95
N PHE A 344 0.58 -4.08 -14.94
CA PHE A 344 1.38 -5.30 -15.09
C PHE A 344 0.52 -6.53 -15.43
N PHE A 345 -0.65 -6.69 -14.82
CA PHE A 345 -1.55 -7.80 -15.15
C PHE A 345 -2.14 -7.71 -16.54
N LEU A 346 -2.49 -6.52 -17.00
CA LEU A 346 -2.90 -6.29 -18.39
C LEU A 346 -1.78 -6.63 -19.37
N TYR A 347 -0.54 -6.20 -19.08
CA TYR A 347 0.63 -6.55 -19.88
C TYR A 347 0.88 -8.07 -19.92
N LEU A 348 0.80 -8.75 -18.78
CA LEU A 348 0.98 -10.20 -18.73
C LEU A 348 -0.06 -10.94 -19.57
N ARG A 349 -1.34 -10.56 -19.43
CA ARG A 349 -2.43 -11.12 -20.24
C ARG A 349 -2.22 -10.90 -21.73
N ASP A 350 -1.82 -9.70 -22.13
CA ASP A 350 -1.63 -9.36 -23.54
C ASP A 350 -0.42 -10.08 -24.14
N ARG A 351 0.63 -10.29 -23.34
CA ARG A 351 1.86 -10.95 -23.78
C ARG A 351 1.78 -12.48 -23.77
N PHE A 352 1.17 -13.07 -22.76
CA PHE A 352 1.20 -14.51 -22.51
C PHE A 352 -0.18 -15.19 -22.61
N GLY A 353 -1.24 -14.41 -22.83
CA GLY A 353 -2.61 -14.89 -22.85
C GLY A 353 -3.29 -14.88 -21.48
N PRO A 354 -4.61 -15.11 -21.43
CA PRO A 354 -5.41 -15.03 -20.21
C PRO A 354 -5.06 -16.09 -19.16
N GLU A 355 -4.49 -17.23 -19.56
CA GLU A 355 -4.19 -18.34 -18.66
C GLU A 355 -3.13 -17.98 -17.60
N VAL A 356 -2.21 -17.04 -17.89
CA VAL A 356 -1.22 -16.60 -16.88
C VAL A 356 -1.91 -15.96 -15.69
N VAL A 357 -2.90 -15.11 -15.92
CA VAL A 357 -3.67 -14.41 -14.88
C VAL A 357 -4.53 -15.40 -14.08
N SER A 358 -5.20 -16.33 -14.80
CA SER A 358 -5.98 -17.40 -14.18
C SER A 358 -5.13 -18.33 -13.31
N THR A 359 -3.92 -18.64 -13.76
CA THR A 359 -2.98 -19.50 -13.00
C THR A 359 -2.52 -18.81 -11.72
N LEU A 360 -2.20 -17.52 -11.78
CA LEU A 360 -1.81 -16.73 -10.59
C LEU A 360 -2.93 -16.72 -9.55
N HIS A 361 -4.17 -16.47 -9.95
CA HIS A 361 -5.30 -16.51 -9.03
C HIS A 361 -5.50 -17.91 -8.39
N ARG A 362 -5.21 -18.99 -9.10
CA ARG A 362 -5.48 -20.38 -8.64
C ARG A 362 -4.31 -21.00 -7.84
N ASP A 363 -3.12 -20.41 -7.86
CA ASP A 363 -1.94 -20.96 -7.16
C ASP A 363 -1.96 -20.65 -5.68
N GLY A 364 -2.75 -21.35 -4.89
CA GLY A 364 -2.74 -21.24 -3.42
C GLY A 364 -1.52 -21.87 -2.73
N SER A 365 -0.50 -22.28 -3.47
CA SER A 365 0.69 -22.96 -2.91
C SER A 365 1.93 -22.06 -2.81
N ARG A 366 1.96 -20.96 -3.56
CA ARG A 366 3.04 -19.97 -3.62
C ARG A 366 2.44 -18.59 -3.49
N GLN A 367 3.26 -17.59 -3.18
CA GLN A 367 2.89 -16.19 -3.07
C GLN A 367 3.90 -15.31 -3.81
N GLY A 368 3.47 -14.13 -4.22
CA GLY A 368 4.30 -13.07 -4.77
C GLY A 368 5.10 -13.49 -6.01
N LEU A 369 6.37 -13.12 -6.06
CA LEU A 369 7.26 -13.45 -7.18
C LEU A 369 7.44 -14.95 -7.39
N ALA A 370 7.20 -15.80 -6.37
CA ALA A 370 7.26 -17.24 -6.54
C ALA A 370 6.06 -17.78 -7.33
N SER A 371 4.85 -17.27 -7.08
CA SER A 371 3.67 -17.54 -7.89
C SER A 371 3.88 -17.05 -9.32
N MET A 372 4.40 -15.84 -9.47
CA MET A 372 4.70 -15.26 -10.78
C MET A 372 5.65 -16.14 -11.60
N ARG A 373 6.78 -16.56 -11.01
CA ARG A 373 7.74 -17.46 -11.70
C ARG A 373 7.10 -18.76 -12.15
N ALA A 374 6.18 -19.30 -11.34
CA ALA A 374 5.50 -20.57 -11.66
C ALA A 374 4.43 -20.43 -12.75
N ALA A 375 3.82 -19.25 -12.89
CA ALA A 375 2.78 -18.98 -13.90
C ALA A 375 3.36 -18.62 -15.27
N LEU A 376 4.59 -18.12 -15.35
CA LEU A 376 5.24 -17.78 -16.62
C LEU A 376 5.61 -19.02 -17.43
N PRO A 377 5.63 -18.94 -18.79
CA PRO A 377 6.16 -19.97 -19.64
C PRO A 377 7.61 -20.36 -19.27
N ALA A 378 7.94 -21.65 -19.41
CA ALA A 378 9.22 -22.20 -18.96
C ALA A 378 10.46 -21.59 -19.65
N ASP A 379 10.30 -20.97 -20.81
CA ASP A 379 11.32 -20.27 -21.58
C ASP A 379 11.42 -18.76 -21.24
N SER A 380 10.59 -18.29 -20.31
CA SER A 380 10.55 -16.89 -19.89
C SER A 380 11.20 -16.69 -18.52
N SER A 381 12.15 -15.76 -18.45
CA SER A 381 12.74 -15.31 -17.20
C SER A 381 11.88 -14.22 -16.57
N LEU A 382 11.60 -14.30 -15.27
CA LEU A 382 10.87 -13.25 -14.56
C LEU A 382 11.59 -11.90 -14.65
N SER A 383 12.90 -11.89 -14.50
CA SER A 383 13.73 -10.68 -14.63
C SER A 383 13.56 -10.03 -16.01
N ASP A 384 13.62 -10.84 -17.10
CA ASP A 384 13.39 -10.31 -18.44
C ASP A 384 11.98 -9.76 -18.64
N VAL A 385 10.97 -10.42 -18.06
CA VAL A 385 9.57 -9.97 -18.12
C VAL A 385 9.40 -8.63 -17.40
N LEU A 386 9.99 -8.47 -16.22
CA LEU A 386 9.97 -7.21 -15.47
C LEU A 386 10.69 -6.08 -16.24
N HIS A 387 11.86 -6.38 -16.83
CA HIS A 387 12.60 -5.38 -17.61
C HIS A 387 11.88 -4.98 -18.91
N ASP A 388 11.21 -5.92 -19.57
CA ASP A 388 10.38 -5.62 -20.75
C ASP A 388 9.14 -4.79 -20.35
N TYR A 389 8.51 -5.12 -19.23
CA TYR A 389 7.41 -4.35 -18.66
C TYR A 389 7.80 -2.90 -18.37
N GLN A 390 8.95 -2.68 -17.73
CA GLN A 390 9.48 -1.34 -17.47
C GLN A 390 9.71 -0.55 -18.77
N LEU A 391 10.20 -1.21 -19.83
CA LEU A 391 10.30 -0.60 -21.16
C LEU A 391 8.92 -0.32 -21.75
N MET A 392 7.99 -1.28 -21.67
CA MET A 392 6.61 -1.14 -22.13
C MET A 392 5.95 0.09 -21.49
N THR A 393 6.09 0.28 -20.20
CA THR A 393 5.56 1.44 -19.48
C THR A 393 5.93 2.77 -20.14
N LEU A 394 7.16 2.88 -20.65
CA LEU A 394 7.64 4.10 -21.32
C LEU A 394 7.19 4.21 -22.77
N VAL A 395 7.12 3.12 -23.53
CA VAL A 395 7.09 3.17 -25.00
C VAL A 395 5.80 2.68 -25.65
N ASP A 396 4.89 2.04 -24.92
CA ASP A 396 3.70 1.39 -25.46
C ASP A 396 2.85 2.31 -26.38
N ASP A 397 2.50 3.52 -25.92
CA ASP A 397 1.70 4.47 -26.68
C ASP A 397 2.42 4.99 -27.95
N VAL A 398 3.76 4.95 -28.00
CA VAL A 398 4.55 5.56 -29.07
C VAL A 398 5.27 4.59 -29.97
N ALA A 399 5.53 3.34 -29.56
CA ALA A 399 6.35 2.40 -30.30
C ALA A 399 5.62 1.86 -31.54
N LYS A 400 6.26 1.99 -32.72
CA LYS A 400 5.75 1.46 -34.01
C LYS A 400 6.81 0.58 -34.70
N SER A 401 8.07 0.72 -34.35
CA SER A 401 9.19 -0.02 -34.95
C SER A 401 10.48 0.11 -34.11
N GLY A 402 11.50 -0.65 -34.47
CA GLY A 402 12.86 -0.58 -33.91
C GLY A 402 13.11 -1.56 -32.77
N VAL A 403 12.10 -1.85 -31.97
CA VAL A 403 12.12 -2.84 -30.91
C VAL A 403 11.20 -4.01 -31.23
N ASP A 404 11.30 -5.10 -30.50
CA ASP A 404 10.35 -6.18 -30.55
C ASP A 404 9.03 -5.72 -29.88
N LEU A 405 8.06 -5.34 -30.71
CA LEU A 405 6.79 -4.80 -30.25
C LEU A 405 6.01 -5.81 -29.42
N SER A 406 6.16 -7.12 -29.66
CA SER A 406 5.46 -8.16 -28.91
C SER A 406 5.89 -8.21 -27.44
N ARG A 407 7.04 -7.64 -27.11
CA ARG A 407 7.60 -7.60 -25.75
C ARG A 407 7.32 -6.28 -25.02
N VAL A 408 7.17 -5.18 -25.76
CA VAL A 408 7.13 -3.83 -25.20
C VAL A 408 5.88 -3.04 -25.60
N THR A 409 4.84 -3.71 -26.02
CA THR A 409 3.50 -3.12 -26.21
C THR A 409 2.43 -4.02 -25.62
N ALA A 410 1.33 -3.42 -25.20
CA ALA A 410 0.16 -4.12 -24.66
C ALA A 410 -1.12 -3.55 -25.29
N PRO A 411 -1.79 -4.31 -26.21
CA PRO A 411 -2.98 -3.83 -26.94
C PRO A 411 -4.14 -3.34 -26.06
N SER A 412 -4.26 -3.83 -24.83
CA SER A 412 -5.26 -3.38 -23.86
C SER A 412 -4.89 -2.08 -23.13
N LEU A 413 -3.70 -1.53 -23.38
CA LEU A 413 -3.16 -0.33 -22.74
C LEU A 413 -2.88 0.78 -23.75
N ARG A 414 -2.60 1.96 -23.25
CA ARG A 414 -1.89 3.09 -23.89
C ARG A 414 -0.95 3.69 -22.86
N SER A 415 0.03 2.88 -22.43
CA SER A 415 0.93 3.27 -21.36
C SER A 415 1.91 4.35 -21.83
N SER A 416 2.06 5.38 -21.03
CA SER A 416 3.02 6.46 -21.26
C SER A 416 3.50 7.04 -19.94
N VAL A 417 4.75 7.49 -19.89
CA VAL A 417 5.32 8.15 -18.73
C VAL A 417 5.27 9.66 -18.91
N ASN A 418 4.70 10.36 -17.94
CA ASN A 418 4.80 11.82 -17.87
C ASN A 418 6.20 12.24 -17.40
N LEU A 419 7.14 12.34 -18.34
CA LEU A 419 8.53 12.75 -18.06
C LEU A 419 8.66 14.19 -17.57
N GLY A 420 7.60 14.99 -17.61
CA GLY A 420 7.55 16.33 -17.00
C GLY A 420 7.25 16.29 -15.50
N ASN A 421 6.78 15.14 -15.00
CA ASN A 421 6.58 14.90 -13.58
C ASN A 421 7.86 14.29 -12.99
N LYS A 422 8.37 14.90 -11.92
CA LYS A 422 9.55 14.38 -11.22
C LYS A 422 9.31 13.03 -10.55
N ALA A 423 8.08 12.68 -10.22
CA ALA A 423 7.71 11.37 -9.72
C ALA A 423 8.09 10.19 -10.64
N ALA A 424 8.66 10.48 -11.83
CA ALA A 424 9.32 9.50 -12.67
C ALA A 424 10.76 9.16 -12.23
N TYR A 425 11.39 9.95 -11.33
CA TYR A 425 12.79 9.81 -10.92
C TYR A 425 13.19 10.66 -9.69
N ASP A 426 12.26 11.16 -8.87
CA ASP A 426 12.55 12.18 -7.82
C ASP A 426 13.03 11.54 -6.51
N GLU A 427 12.62 10.34 -6.20
CA GLU A 427 13.08 9.63 -5.00
C GLU A 427 14.54 9.20 -5.13
N PRO A 428 15.29 9.15 -4.01
CA PRO A 428 16.73 8.92 -4.06
C PRO A 428 17.07 7.46 -4.35
N GLY A 429 17.24 7.12 -5.62
CA GLY A 429 17.61 5.78 -6.11
C GLY A 429 16.50 5.12 -6.91
N ALA A 430 16.80 3.97 -7.52
CA ALA A 430 15.81 3.17 -8.24
C ALA A 430 14.99 2.33 -7.27
N ALA A 431 13.68 2.27 -7.50
CA ALA A 431 12.76 1.44 -6.73
C ALA A 431 13.07 -0.07 -6.94
N PRO A 432 12.97 -0.92 -5.90
CA PRO A 432 13.15 -2.36 -6.05
C PRO A 432 12.06 -2.95 -6.97
N ASN A 433 12.47 -3.69 -8.01
CA ASN A 433 11.58 -4.22 -9.07
C ASN A 433 10.75 -3.15 -9.81
N GLY A 434 11.10 -1.89 -9.66
CA GLY A 434 10.56 -0.73 -10.38
C GLY A 434 11.60 -0.13 -11.32
N ALA A 435 11.34 1.09 -11.83
CA ALA A 435 12.28 1.80 -12.68
C ALA A 435 12.21 3.31 -12.53
N ASP A 436 13.36 3.97 -12.70
CA ASP A 436 13.47 5.39 -12.94
C ASP A 436 13.41 5.66 -14.44
N TYR A 437 12.71 6.72 -14.82
CA TYR A 437 12.60 7.20 -16.20
C TYR A 437 13.20 8.59 -16.32
N VAL A 438 14.51 8.67 -16.49
CA VAL A 438 15.26 9.92 -16.46
C VAL A 438 15.41 10.49 -17.88
N PRO A 439 14.78 11.64 -18.21
CA PRO A 439 14.99 12.28 -19.51
C PRO A 439 16.42 12.84 -19.60
N LEU A 440 17.11 12.53 -20.69
CA LEU A 440 18.51 12.90 -20.87
C LEU A 440 18.69 14.10 -21.81
N PRO A 441 19.71 14.96 -21.55
CA PRO A 441 20.08 16.02 -22.48
C PRO A 441 20.62 15.45 -23.79
N THR A 442 20.14 15.91 -24.93
CA THR A 442 20.60 15.53 -26.25
C THR A 442 21.34 16.70 -26.93
N PRO A 443 22.36 16.47 -27.78
CA PRO A 443 22.92 15.18 -28.18
C PRO A 443 23.79 14.55 -27.08
N LEU A 444 23.81 13.20 -27.00
CA LEU A 444 24.69 12.46 -26.08
C LEU A 444 26.14 12.48 -26.58
N ARG A 445 27.07 12.96 -25.74
CA ARG A 445 28.53 12.96 -25.99
C ARG A 445 29.28 11.96 -25.11
N SER A 446 28.83 11.82 -23.88
CA SER A 446 29.33 10.83 -22.94
C SER A 446 28.20 10.39 -22.00
N VAL A 447 28.18 9.13 -21.63
CA VAL A 447 27.28 8.58 -20.62
C VAL A 447 28.06 7.59 -19.77
N SER A 448 27.90 7.68 -18.45
CA SER A 448 28.41 6.67 -17.51
C SER A 448 27.37 6.39 -16.45
N PHE A 449 27.29 5.14 -16.02
CA PHE A 449 26.42 4.65 -14.98
C PHE A 449 27.20 3.86 -13.95
N GLU A 450 26.90 4.07 -12.67
CA GLU A 450 27.46 3.34 -11.55
C GLU A 450 26.34 3.10 -10.53
N GLY A 451 25.94 1.86 -10.32
CA GLY A 451 24.95 1.47 -9.31
C GLY A 451 25.63 1.07 -7.99
N ALA A 452 24.95 1.30 -6.87
CA ALA A 452 25.41 0.82 -5.58
C ALA A 452 25.53 -0.71 -5.57
N THR A 453 26.56 -1.24 -4.94
CA THR A 453 26.72 -2.70 -4.73
C THR A 453 25.94 -3.18 -3.51
N HIS A 454 25.70 -2.28 -2.57
CA HIS A 454 24.94 -2.54 -1.33
C HIS A 454 24.13 -1.30 -0.97
N LEU A 455 23.04 -1.52 -0.24
CA LEU A 455 22.29 -0.43 0.35
C LEU A 455 23.02 0.15 1.56
N ARG A 456 22.82 1.43 1.82
CA ARG A 456 23.35 2.06 3.05
C ARG A 456 22.78 1.36 4.28
N PRO A 457 23.57 1.21 5.35
CA PRO A 457 23.03 0.68 6.60
C PRO A 457 21.81 1.48 7.06
N LEU A 458 20.82 0.78 7.59
CA LEU A 458 19.70 1.43 8.27
C LEU A 458 20.22 2.22 9.47
N PRO A 459 19.58 3.32 9.86
CA PRO A 459 19.93 3.99 11.10
C PRO A 459 19.70 3.05 12.28
N LEU A 460 20.51 3.20 13.33
CA LEU A 460 20.23 2.52 14.57
C LEU A 460 18.93 3.10 15.15
N GLY A 461 17.85 2.32 15.13
CA GLY A 461 16.52 2.75 15.56
C GLY A 461 16.39 2.97 17.07
N TRP A 462 17.40 2.63 17.85
CA TRP A 462 17.46 2.83 19.29
C TRP A 462 18.19 4.11 19.67
N THR A 463 17.70 4.80 20.69
CA THR A 463 18.30 6.00 21.29
C THR A 463 18.43 5.85 22.79
N THR A 464 18.87 6.89 23.49
CA THR A 464 18.85 6.96 24.96
C THR A 464 17.96 8.10 25.42
N VAL A 465 17.02 7.80 26.32
CA VAL A 465 16.09 8.79 26.88
C VAL A 465 15.92 8.54 28.37
N GLY A 466 16.23 9.55 29.20
CA GLY A 466 16.03 9.47 30.65
C GLY A 466 16.85 8.36 31.32
N GLY A 467 18.08 8.09 30.84
CA GLY A 467 18.94 7.04 31.39
C GLY A 467 18.51 5.61 31.00
N THR A 468 17.72 5.46 29.97
CA THR A 468 17.33 4.14 29.43
C THR A 468 17.58 4.07 27.93
N LEU A 469 17.89 2.88 27.39
CA LEU A 469 17.78 2.61 25.97
C LEU A 469 16.30 2.69 25.60
N PHE A 470 15.98 3.30 24.46
CA PHE A 470 14.61 3.54 24.01
C PHE A 470 14.45 3.22 22.52
N SER A 471 13.47 2.38 22.22
CA SER A 471 13.15 1.93 20.86
C SER A 471 12.46 2.96 19.98
N GLY A 472 12.10 4.13 20.51
CA GLY A 472 11.09 4.99 19.89
C GLY A 472 9.66 4.58 20.28
N ASN A 473 8.71 5.49 19.95
CA ASN A 473 7.28 5.30 20.14
C ASN A 473 6.58 5.83 18.88
N GLY A 474 6.23 4.95 17.98
CA GLY A 474 5.58 5.28 16.70
C GLY A 474 4.99 4.03 16.07
N ASN A 475 4.23 4.24 15.02
CA ASN A 475 3.67 3.19 14.18
C ASN A 475 4.69 2.77 13.11
N ASN A 476 4.59 1.54 12.62
CA ASN A 476 5.46 0.97 11.57
C ASN A 476 6.96 1.03 11.90
N LEU A 477 7.32 0.86 13.17
CA LEU A 477 8.72 0.83 13.58
C LEU A 477 9.30 -0.59 13.49
N ASP A 478 10.54 -0.69 13.01
CA ASP A 478 11.43 -1.84 13.19
C ASP A 478 12.79 -1.34 13.70
N ALA A 479 12.84 -1.06 14.99
CA ALA A 479 14.05 -0.56 15.65
C ALA A 479 14.94 -1.72 16.06
N TYR A 480 16.08 -1.90 15.38
CA TYR A 480 16.96 -3.04 15.58
C TYR A 480 18.40 -2.63 15.87
N GLY A 481 18.85 -2.93 17.07
CA GLY A 481 20.26 -2.77 17.49
C GLY A 481 20.88 -4.09 17.87
N VAL A 482 22.12 -4.34 17.46
CA VAL A 482 22.91 -5.54 17.79
C VAL A 482 24.27 -5.18 18.32
N ARG A 483 24.82 -6.03 19.18
CA ARG A 483 26.20 -5.89 19.69
C ARG A 483 26.86 -7.26 19.85
N PRO A 484 28.20 -7.39 19.65
CA PRO A 484 28.91 -8.62 19.93
C PRO A 484 29.00 -8.86 21.43
N VAL A 485 28.74 -10.10 21.85
CA VAL A 485 28.81 -10.54 23.25
C VAL A 485 29.37 -11.97 23.29
N THR A 486 30.28 -12.23 24.25
CA THR A 486 30.66 -13.60 24.58
C THR A 486 29.82 -14.11 25.73
N ILE A 487 29.06 -15.17 25.49
CA ILE A 487 28.19 -15.78 26.51
C ILE A 487 29.07 -16.59 27.48
N PRO A 488 29.04 -16.32 28.79
CA PRO A 488 29.80 -17.10 29.76
C PRO A 488 29.44 -18.59 29.74
N ALA A 489 30.39 -19.45 30.16
CA ALA A 489 30.07 -20.86 30.40
C ALA A 489 29.20 -21.03 31.66
N GLY A 490 28.50 -22.15 31.79
CA GLY A 490 27.57 -22.41 32.86
C GLY A 490 26.11 -22.06 32.50
N ASP A 491 25.37 -21.47 33.42
CA ASP A 491 23.98 -21.05 33.23
C ASP A 491 23.83 -19.56 33.07
N PRO A 492 24.21 -19.01 31.90
CA PRO A 492 24.17 -17.58 31.65
C PRO A 492 22.73 -17.09 31.47
N VAL A 493 22.27 -16.29 32.41
CA VAL A 493 20.98 -15.60 32.32
C VAL A 493 21.25 -14.14 31.94
N LEU A 494 20.58 -13.70 30.85
CA LEU A 494 20.45 -12.28 30.50
C LEU A 494 19.24 -11.72 31.26
N THR A 495 19.44 -10.65 32.04
CA THR A 495 18.35 -9.98 32.73
C THR A 495 18.27 -8.53 32.28
N LEU A 496 17.08 -8.08 31.95
CA LEU A 496 16.76 -6.70 31.61
C LEU A 496 15.91 -6.07 32.70
N GLU A 497 16.30 -4.91 33.22
CA GLU A 497 15.38 -4.00 33.90
C GLU A 497 14.68 -3.17 32.84
N THR A 498 13.39 -3.39 32.64
CA THR A 498 12.68 -2.91 31.47
C THR A 498 11.27 -2.43 31.78
N SER A 499 10.81 -1.45 30.99
CA SER A 499 9.39 -1.08 30.94
C SER A 499 8.94 -0.93 29.49
N TYR A 500 7.70 -1.28 29.23
CA TYR A 500 7.15 -1.24 27.88
C TYR A 500 5.67 -0.91 27.88
N GLY A 501 5.26 -0.18 26.84
CA GLY A 501 3.88 0.02 26.43
C GLY A 501 3.79 -0.34 24.95
N MET A 502 3.18 -1.48 24.64
CA MET A 502 3.09 -2.07 23.31
C MET A 502 1.65 -2.53 23.09
N GLN A 503 1.12 -2.35 21.91
CA GLN A 503 -0.19 -2.91 21.60
C GLN A 503 -0.14 -4.44 21.73
N GLU A 504 -0.98 -4.99 22.59
CA GLU A 504 -0.94 -6.41 22.93
C GLU A 504 -1.09 -7.29 21.67
N ARG A 505 -0.13 -8.22 21.49
CA ARG A 505 -0.05 -9.15 20.35
C ARG A 505 0.04 -8.49 18.97
N ARG A 506 0.36 -7.20 18.92
CA ARG A 506 0.62 -6.45 17.69
C ARG A 506 2.04 -5.92 17.68
N ASP A 507 2.40 -5.19 18.73
CA ASP A 507 3.75 -4.69 18.92
C ASP A 507 4.55 -5.65 19.79
N PHE A 508 5.81 -5.86 19.44
CA PHE A 508 6.68 -6.80 20.14
C PHE A 508 8.09 -6.26 20.33
N GLY A 509 8.64 -6.54 21.54
CA GLY A 509 10.06 -6.39 21.85
C GLY A 509 10.75 -7.74 21.90
N TYR A 510 11.75 -7.95 21.04
CA TYR A 510 12.48 -9.22 20.94
C TYR A 510 13.91 -9.07 21.44
N VAL A 511 14.35 -10.04 22.26
CA VAL A 511 15.77 -10.31 22.46
C VAL A 511 16.16 -11.38 21.46
N THR A 512 17.18 -11.12 20.64
CA THR A 512 17.58 -12.01 19.56
C THR A 512 19.06 -12.39 19.65
N ILE A 513 19.42 -13.56 19.08
CA ILE A 513 20.79 -14.05 19.00
C ILE A 513 21.11 -14.45 17.56
N SER A 514 22.29 -14.03 17.08
CA SER A 514 22.90 -14.59 15.87
C SER A 514 24.22 -15.29 16.20
N THR A 515 24.38 -16.51 15.70
CA THR A 515 25.60 -17.32 15.82
C THR A 515 26.39 -17.42 14.50
N ASN A 516 25.92 -16.74 13.45
CA ASN A 516 26.48 -16.84 12.09
C ASN A 516 26.91 -15.49 11.50
N GLY A 517 27.33 -14.56 12.38
CA GLY A 517 27.86 -13.24 11.97
C GLY A 517 26.77 -12.25 11.50
N GLY A 518 25.53 -12.39 11.98
CA GLY A 518 24.44 -11.46 11.67
C GLY A 518 23.61 -11.85 10.43
N ARG A 519 23.89 -13.00 9.80
CA ARG A 519 23.12 -13.46 8.63
C ARG A 519 21.68 -13.88 8.99
N THR A 520 21.51 -14.48 10.16
CA THR A 520 20.19 -14.79 10.71
C THR A 520 20.16 -14.50 12.21
N PHE A 521 18.99 -14.10 12.70
CA PHE A 521 18.73 -13.87 14.11
C PHE A 521 17.54 -14.70 14.55
N HIS A 522 17.60 -15.25 15.77
CA HIS A 522 16.50 -16.01 16.38
C HIS A 522 16.11 -15.36 17.70
N SER A 523 14.80 -15.16 17.92
CA SER A 523 14.28 -14.71 19.20
C SER A 523 14.55 -15.73 20.30
N VAL A 524 14.88 -15.23 21.48
CA VAL A 524 15.09 -16.03 22.68
C VAL A 524 13.84 -16.00 23.56
N THR A 525 13.39 -17.16 24.01
CA THR A 525 12.29 -17.26 24.98
C THR A 525 12.75 -16.71 26.33
N GLY A 526 11.99 -15.79 26.90
CA GLY A 526 12.16 -15.26 28.24
C GLY A 526 10.96 -15.58 29.15
N ASP A 527 11.09 -15.29 30.43
CA ASP A 527 10.06 -15.54 31.45
C ASP A 527 8.76 -14.71 31.26
N ARG A 528 8.81 -13.64 30.40
CA ARG A 528 7.70 -12.73 30.13
C ARG A 528 7.32 -12.69 28.63
N THR A 529 7.86 -13.60 27.83
CA THR A 529 7.61 -13.55 26.38
C THR A 529 6.34 -14.31 25.98
N THR A 530 5.72 -13.84 24.90
CA THR A 530 4.56 -14.45 24.24
C THR A 530 4.93 -14.78 22.80
N PRO A 531 4.40 -15.84 22.18
CA PRO A 531 4.59 -16.09 20.74
C PRO A 531 4.15 -14.91 19.90
N GLY A 532 5.03 -14.45 18.99
CA GLY A 532 4.79 -13.35 18.07
C GLY A 532 5.28 -13.68 16.65
N PRO A 533 5.10 -12.76 15.68
CA PRO A 533 5.45 -12.98 14.27
C PRO A 533 6.92 -13.35 14.04
N HIS A 534 7.84 -12.81 14.85
CA HIS A 534 9.28 -13.08 14.75
C HIS A 534 9.79 -14.01 15.87
N GLY A 535 8.92 -14.83 16.45
CA GLY A 535 9.21 -15.70 17.56
C GLY A 535 8.75 -15.14 18.92
N PRO A 536 9.25 -15.68 20.07
CA PRO A 536 8.83 -15.20 21.40
C PRO A 536 9.32 -13.76 21.66
N GLY A 537 8.40 -12.88 22.11
CA GLY A 537 8.67 -11.47 22.39
C GLY A 537 7.85 -10.90 23.54
N LEU A 538 8.27 -9.76 24.09
CA LEU A 538 7.49 -8.96 25.04
C LEU A 538 6.36 -8.26 24.29
N THR A 539 5.18 -8.14 24.89
CA THR A 539 4.03 -7.40 24.32
C THR A 539 3.10 -6.95 25.46
N GLY A 540 2.18 -6.03 25.19
CA GLY A 540 1.28 -5.45 26.20
C GLY A 540 1.93 -4.35 27.01
N ILE A 541 1.44 -4.06 28.21
CA ILE A 541 1.87 -2.96 29.07
C ILE A 541 2.46 -3.52 30.38
N SER A 542 3.70 -3.13 30.69
CA SER A 542 4.36 -3.56 31.93
C SER A 542 3.84 -2.86 33.19
N GLY A 543 3.24 -1.66 33.04
CA GLY A 543 2.74 -0.81 34.13
C GLY A 543 3.82 -0.18 35.01
N SER A 544 4.97 -0.80 35.15
CA SER A 544 6.13 -0.33 35.90
C SER A 544 7.41 -0.93 35.33
N VAL A 545 8.57 -0.56 35.89
CA VAL A 545 9.82 -1.26 35.60
C VAL A 545 9.75 -2.68 36.15
N VAL A 546 10.02 -3.66 35.30
CA VAL A 546 10.02 -5.08 35.62
C VAL A 546 11.37 -5.71 35.25
N LYS A 547 11.65 -6.90 35.79
CA LYS A 547 12.79 -7.71 35.35
C LYS A 547 12.28 -8.76 34.37
N ALA A 548 12.98 -8.87 33.21
CA ALA A 548 12.75 -9.91 32.22
C ALA A 548 14.03 -10.74 32.07
N GLY A 549 13.91 -12.05 32.28
CA GLY A 549 15.02 -13.01 32.27
C GLY A 549 15.00 -13.87 31.03
N TYR A 550 16.20 -14.13 30.45
CA TYR A 550 16.38 -14.96 29.27
C TYR A 550 17.50 -15.96 29.51
N ASN A 551 17.21 -17.23 29.40
CA ASN A 551 18.21 -18.29 29.54
C ASN A 551 19.03 -18.41 28.24
N LEU A 552 20.34 -18.14 28.32
CA LEU A 552 21.25 -18.21 27.19
C LEU A 552 22.17 -19.46 27.23
N SER A 553 21.87 -20.48 28.05
CA SER A 553 22.64 -21.74 28.14
C SER A 553 22.87 -22.43 26.80
N PRO A 554 21.94 -22.40 25.81
CA PRO A 554 22.21 -22.96 24.46
C PRO A 554 23.37 -22.29 23.71
N TYR A 555 23.78 -21.11 24.15
CA TYR A 555 24.85 -20.30 23.57
C TYR A 555 26.08 -20.21 24.47
N ALA A 556 26.13 -20.92 25.60
CA ALA A 556 27.23 -20.89 26.55
C ALA A 556 28.58 -21.11 25.89
N GLY A 557 29.58 -20.29 26.21
CA GLY A 557 30.92 -20.32 25.67
C GLY A 557 31.07 -19.76 24.25
N LYS A 558 29.99 -19.34 23.59
CA LYS A 558 30.01 -18.81 22.20
C LYS A 558 30.11 -17.31 22.16
N SER A 559 30.82 -16.78 21.15
CA SER A 559 30.71 -15.38 20.75
C SER A 559 29.53 -15.24 19.78
N VAL A 560 28.59 -14.34 20.09
CA VAL A 560 27.33 -14.16 19.37
C VAL A 560 27.09 -12.66 19.14
N LEU A 561 26.14 -12.34 18.25
CA LEU A 561 25.53 -11.01 18.21
C LEU A 561 24.23 -11.06 19.01
N LEU A 562 24.17 -10.30 20.10
CA LEU A 562 22.98 -10.07 20.91
C LEU A 562 22.20 -8.89 20.30
N GLY A 563 20.92 -9.07 20.02
CA GLY A 563 20.07 -8.06 19.41
C GLY A 563 18.88 -7.68 20.29
N LEU A 564 18.50 -6.41 20.19
CA LEU A 564 17.25 -5.83 20.69
C LEU A 564 16.46 -5.34 19.48
N ARG A 565 15.29 -5.91 19.23
CA ARG A 565 14.42 -5.53 18.12
C ARG A 565 13.03 -5.18 18.63
N TYR A 566 12.56 -3.98 18.33
CA TYR A 566 11.19 -3.55 18.59
C TYR A 566 10.46 -3.39 17.26
N VAL A 567 9.31 -4.04 17.11
CA VAL A 567 8.47 -3.97 15.93
C VAL A 567 7.08 -3.52 16.34
N SER A 568 6.56 -2.48 15.70
CA SER A 568 5.18 -2.01 15.86
C SER A 568 4.41 -2.07 14.55
N ASP A 569 3.07 -2.26 14.66
CA ASP A 569 2.18 -2.15 13.50
C ASP A 569 1.81 -0.69 13.17
N GLY A 570 0.93 -0.49 12.17
CA GLY A 570 0.54 0.83 11.68
C GLY A 570 -0.49 1.59 12.53
N VAL A 571 -0.96 1.03 13.67
CA VAL A 571 -2.24 1.49 14.22
C VAL A 571 -2.15 2.27 15.52
N LEU A 572 -1.44 1.81 16.55
CA LEU A 572 -1.51 2.40 17.89
C LEU A 572 -0.17 2.33 18.63
N ALA A 573 0.54 3.43 18.68
CA ALA A 573 1.74 3.56 19.49
C ALA A 573 1.39 3.78 20.97
N GLN A 574 1.87 2.88 21.87
CA GLN A 574 1.52 2.87 23.30
C GLN A 574 2.69 3.17 24.25
N GLY A 575 3.81 3.70 23.76
CA GLY A 575 4.92 4.11 24.60
C GLY A 575 6.28 3.49 24.27
N GLY A 576 6.31 2.43 23.46
CA GLY A 576 7.53 1.75 23.01
C GLY A 576 8.22 0.93 24.09
N TRP A 577 9.48 0.59 23.88
CA TRP A 577 10.28 -0.27 24.75
C TRP A 577 11.46 0.49 25.37
N ARG A 578 11.59 0.42 26.70
CA ARG A 578 12.69 1.02 27.47
C ARG A 578 13.44 -0.06 28.21
N ILE A 579 14.77 0.06 28.20
CA ILE A 579 15.67 -0.85 28.91
C ILE A 579 16.64 -0.01 29.74
N GLY A 580 16.63 -0.19 31.01
CA GLY A 580 17.61 0.35 31.94
C GLY A 580 18.86 -0.53 32.02
N THR A 581 19.15 -1.08 33.18
CA THR A 581 20.28 -2.00 33.36
C THR A 581 20.03 -3.33 32.66
N MET A 582 21.00 -3.77 31.90
CA MET A 582 21.06 -5.12 31.32
C MET A 582 22.26 -5.87 31.90
N THR A 583 22.04 -7.04 32.45
CA THR A 583 23.11 -7.89 33.00
C THR A 583 23.16 -9.25 32.33
N LEU A 584 24.35 -9.79 32.14
CA LEU A 584 24.57 -11.16 31.67
C LEU A 584 25.39 -11.92 32.71
N ALA A 585 24.86 -13.01 33.25
CA ALA A 585 25.47 -13.76 34.33
C ALA A 585 25.92 -12.84 35.50
N GLY A 586 25.09 -11.88 35.87
CA GLY A 586 25.36 -10.90 36.93
C GLY A 586 26.31 -9.76 36.57
N ARG A 587 26.93 -9.75 35.39
CA ARG A 587 27.79 -8.64 34.94
C ARG A 587 26.99 -7.65 34.11
N VAL A 588 27.16 -6.35 34.39
CA VAL A 588 26.49 -5.29 33.64
C VAL A 588 27.01 -5.25 32.21
N LEU A 589 26.10 -5.39 31.22
CA LEU A 589 26.36 -5.17 29.81
C LEU A 589 26.12 -3.73 29.40
N THR A 590 25.12 -3.09 29.96
CA THR A 590 24.79 -1.67 29.81
C THR A 590 23.98 -1.19 31.01
N ASP A 591 24.14 0.05 31.39
CA ASP A 591 23.32 0.75 32.39
C ASP A 591 22.16 1.55 31.79
N GLY A 592 21.97 1.44 30.45
CA GLY A 592 20.92 2.15 29.72
C GLY A 592 21.29 3.58 29.29
N THR A 593 22.46 4.10 29.68
CA THR A 593 22.80 5.51 29.43
C THR A 593 23.44 5.77 28.06
N THR A 594 23.88 4.74 27.36
CA THR A 594 24.58 4.89 26.07
C THR A 594 24.27 3.74 25.11
N MET A 595 24.23 4.06 23.82
CA MET A 595 24.18 3.10 22.70
C MET A 595 25.58 2.70 22.20
N THR A 596 26.66 3.04 22.90
CA THR A 596 28.01 2.67 22.49
C THR A 596 28.17 1.16 22.34
N GLY A 597 28.71 0.73 21.18
CA GLY A 597 28.88 -0.69 20.84
C GLY A 597 27.65 -1.37 20.23
N TRP A 598 26.53 -0.66 20.14
CA TRP A 598 25.38 -1.13 19.38
C TRP A 598 25.45 -0.64 17.92
N ARG A 599 25.04 -1.47 16.98
CA ARG A 599 25.02 -1.17 15.55
C ARG A 599 23.75 -1.74 14.92
N PRO A 600 23.24 -1.15 13.84
CA PRO A 600 22.18 -1.80 13.06
C PRO A 600 22.68 -3.11 12.45
N PRO A 601 21.85 -4.16 12.33
CA PRO A 601 22.25 -5.42 11.66
C PRO A 601 22.81 -5.22 10.26
N THR A 602 22.26 -4.27 9.52
CA THR A 602 22.64 -3.94 8.14
C THR A 602 24.03 -3.29 8.01
N GLU A 603 24.61 -2.78 9.09
CA GLU A 603 26.02 -2.35 9.12
C GLU A 603 26.98 -3.55 9.21
N ILE A 604 26.55 -4.62 9.92
CA ILE A 604 27.36 -5.83 10.10
C ILE A 604 27.24 -6.74 8.89
N ASN A 605 26.06 -6.87 8.34
CA ASN A 605 25.75 -7.65 7.16
C ASN A 605 25.00 -6.76 6.14
N PRO A 606 25.76 -6.02 5.31
CA PRO A 606 25.16 -5.08 4.35
C PRO A 606 24.21 -5.77 3.37
N THR A 607 23.08 -5.14 3.09
CA THR A 607 22.08 -5.62 2.11
C THR A 607 22.64 -5.43 0.69
N PRO A 608 22.86 -6.49 -0.09
CA PRO A 608 23.34 -6.37 -1.47
C PRO A 608 22.27 -5.78 -2.38
N VAL A 609 22.68 -5.03 -3.39
CA VAL A 609 21.83 -4.64 -4.52
C VAL A 609 22.06 -5.64 -5.65
N HIS A 610 20.96 -6.24 -6.13
CA HIS A 610 21.02 -7.26 -7.17
C HIS A 610 20.84 -6.65 -8.57
N ALA A 611 21.47 -7.23 -9.55
CA ALA A 611 21.23 -7.11 -11.00
C ALA A 611 20.76 -5.75 -11.52
N TRP A 612 21.63 -4.74 -11.53
CA TRP A 612 21.35 -3.46 -12.17
C TRP A 612 21.07 -3.62 -13.66
N GLN A 613 20.01 -2.94 -14.12
CA GLN A 613 19.70 -2.70 -15.52
C GLN A 613 19.68 -1.21 -15.79
N ALA A 614 20.58 -0.74 -16.63
CA ALA A 614 20.64 0.64 -17.09
C ALA A 614 20.57 0.65 -18.62
N ARG A 615 19.46 1.07 -19.18
CA ARG A 615 19.18 1.09 -20.61
C ARG A 615 18.90 2.51 -21.06
N LEU A 616 19.34 2.84 -22.26
CA LEU A 616 19.02 4.11 -22.91
C LEU A 616 17.99 3.84 -24.01
N VAL A 617 16.92 4.60 -24.00
CA VAL A 617 15.79 4.49 -24.94
C VAL A 617 15.77 5.74 -25.81
N GLY A 618 16.07 5.57 -27.08
CA GLY A 618 15.96 6.63 -28.11
C GLY A 618 14.60 6.62 -28.77
N LEU A 619 13.94 7.77 -28.82
CA LEU A 619 12.60 7.96 -29.38
C LEU A 619 12.63 8.92 -30.57
N ARG A 620 12.11 8.50 -31.74
CA ARG A 620 12.03 9.30 -32.96
C ARG A 620 10.83 8.91 -33.81
N GLY A 621 9.74 9.67 -33.77
CA GLY A 621 8.59 9.52 -34.68
C GLY A 621 7.97 8.10 -34.67
N GLY A 622 7.93 7.45 -33.51
CA GLY A 622 7.44 6.08 -33.33
C GLY A 622 8.50 4.99 -33.52
N HIS A 623 9.71 5.34 -33.95
CA HIS A 623 10.85 4.42 -33.92
C HIS A 623 11.52 4.45 -32.54
N VAL A 624 11.67 3.29 -31.94
CA VAL A 624 12.26 3.09 -30.60
C VAL A 624 13.52 2.26 -30.73
N GLU A 625 14.62 2.76 -30.23
CA GLU A 625 15.89 2.01 -30.12
C GLU A 625 16.31 1.92 -28.68
N VAL A 626 16.57 0.70 -28.19
CA VAL A 626 17.02 0.41 -26.82
C VAL A 626 18.44 -0.10 -26.87
N VAL A 627 19.33 0.55 -26.10
CA VAL A 627 20.73 0.17 -26.05
C VAL A 627 21.26 0.15 -24.60
N PRO A 628 22.26 -0.67 -24.27
CA PRO A 628 22.97 -0.54 -23.01
C PRO A 628 23.74 0.78 -22.96
N VAL A 629 24.03 1.28 -21.75
CA VAL A 629 24.73 2.55 -21.55
C VAL A 629 26.04 2.64 -22.35
N ALA A 630 26.79 1.54 -22.48
CA ALA A 630 28.03 1.50 -23.24
C ALA A 630 27.87 1.83 -24.73
N GLU A 631 26.69 1.60 -25.29
CA GLU A 631 26.37 1.84 -26.71
C GLU A 631 25.68 3.17 -26.98
N PHE A 632 25.71 4.13 -26.05
CA PHE A 632 24.99 5.41 -26.12
C PHE A 632 25.19 6.16 -27.47
N ARG A 633 26.31 5.95 -28.14
CA ARG A 633 26.63 6.62 -29.42
C ARG A 633 25.62 6.28 -30.54
N ARG A 634 24.98 5.13 -30.47
CA ARG A 634 23.90 4.76 -31.40
C ARG A 634 22.72 5.72 -31.34
N LEU A 635 22.52 6.34 -30.17
CA LEU A 635 21.44 7.29 -29.94
C LEU A 635 21.83 8.75 -30.19
N ALA A 636 23.02 9.05 -30.68
CA ALA A 636 23.53 10.43 -30.85
C ALA A 636 22.66 11.32 -31.73
N SER A 637 21.89 10.72 -32.66
CA SER A 637 20.99 11.44 -33.56
C SER A 637 19.50 11.46 -33.13
N TYR A 638 19.21 10.86 -31.96
CA TYR A 638 17.83 10.80 -31.45
C TYR A 638 17.46 12.12 -30.76
N PRO A 639 16.28 12.68 -31.08
CA PRO A 639 15.85 13.98 -30.52
C PRO A 639 15.44 13.83 -29.03
N LYS A 640 15.02 12.65 -28.60
CA LYS A 640 14.63 12.36 -27.23
C LYS A 640 15.27 11.05 -26.80
N VAL A 641 15.95 11.09 -25.67
CA VAL A 641 16.55 9.91 -25.03
C VAL A 641 16.14 9.87 -23.56
N VAL A 642 15.74 8.70 -23.09
CA VAL A 642 15.37 8.45 -21.69
C VAL A 642 16.25 7.33 -21.16
N ALA A 643 16.82 7.49 -19.98
CA ALA A 643 17.43 6.39 -19.28
C ALA A 643 16.35 5.66 -18.46
N VAL A 644 16.25 4.34 -18.63
CA VAL A 644 15.44 3.44 -17.81
C VAL A 644 16.39 2.68 -16.91
N ILE A 645 16.30 2.93 -15.61
CA ILE A 645 17.23 2.39 -14.61
C ILE A 645 16.43 1.62 -13.58
N SER A 646 16.80 0.35 -13.39
CA SER A 646 16.14 -0.54 -12.45
C SER A 646 17.14 -1.50 -11.80
N HIS A 647 16.73 -2.15 -10.73
CA HIS A 647 17.43 -3.27 -10.14
C HIS A 647 16.43 -4.33 -9.68
N ASP A 648 16.88 -5.59 -9.66
CA ASP A 648 16.04 -6.69 -9.21
C ASP A 648 16.12 -6.83 -7.69
N GLU A 649 14.98 -7.03 -7.05
CA GLU A 649 14.86 -7.43 -5.65
C GLU A 649 14.11 -8.77 -5.55
N PRO A 650 14.85 -9.91 -5.54
CA PRO A 650 14.25 -11.23 -5.64
C PRO A 650 13.71 -11.79 -4.32
N THR A 651 13.96 -11.12 -3.19
CA THR A 651 13.62 -11.60 -1.85
C THR A 651 12.26 -11.15 -1.35
N GLU A 652 11.67 -10.12 -1.96
CA GLU A 652 10.42 -9.46 -1.56
C GLU A 652 10.46 -8.91 -0.11
N GLN A 653 11.62 -8.45 0.34
CA GLN A 653 11.79 -7.95 1.70
C GLN A 653 12.39 -6.56 1.79
N GLU A 654 13.19 -6.14 0.81
CA GLU A 654 13.89 -4.87 0.85
C GLU A 654 13.13 -3.79 0.07
N LYS A 655 12.54 -2.86 0.80
CA LYS A 655 11.74 -1.77 0.21
C LYS A 655 12.55 -0.52 -0.12
N ARG A 656 13.80 -0.43 0.32
CA ARG A 656 14.63 0.76 0.11
C ARG A 656 15.09 0.88 -1.33
N TYR A 657 15.06 2.11 -1.83
CA TYR A 657 15.56 2.47 -3.14
C TYR A 657 17.09 2.37 -3.19
N ALA A 658 17.61 1.86 -4.31
CA ALA A 658 19.03 1.65 -4.49
C ALA A 658 19.69 2.86 -5.18
N PRO A 659 20.64 3.56 -4.53
CA PRO A 659 21.28 4.73 -5.10
C PRO A 659 22.18 4.35 -6.27
N TYR A 660 22.23 5.25 -7.27
CA TYR A 660 23.12 5.13 -8.43
C TYR A 660 23.66 6.49 -8.84
N ARG A 661 24.63 6.50 -9.72
CA ARG A 661 25.21 7.69 -10.33
C ARG A 661 25.11 7.59 -11.86
N LEU A 662 24.34 8.49 -12.45
CA LEU A 662 24.23 8.64 -13.90
C LEU A 662 24.83 9.98 -14.30
N VAL A 663 25.89 9.95 -15.13
CA VAL A 663 26.55 11.17 -15.61
C VAL A 663 26.44 11.25 -17.13
N VAL A 664 25.85 12.34 -17.63
CA VAL A 664 25.67 12.57 -19.06
C VAL A 664 26.35 13.89 -19.46
N ASN A 665 27.22 13.84 -20.48
CA ASN A 665 27.97 15.01 -20.95
C ASN A 665 28.77 15.72 -19.85
N GLY A 666 29.25 14.97 -18.84
CA GLY A 666 29.97 15.48 -17.67
C GLY A 666 29.09 16.02 -16.54
N ALA A 667 27.77 16.05 -16.70
CA ALA A 667 26.85 16.50 -15.68
C ALA A 667 26.13 15.31 -15.00
N LEU A 668 26.03 15.35 -13.67
CA LEU A 668 25.22 14.39 -12.90
C LEU A 668 23.75 14.58 -13.24
N GLN A 669 23.05 13.47 -13.50
CA GLN A 669 21.62 13.46 -13.75
C GLN A 669 20.84 13.23 -12.44
N PRO A 670 19.57 13.68 -12.37
CA PRO A 670 18.70 13.38 -11.23
C PRO A 670 18.35 11.89 -11.14
N GLY A 671 17.68 11.48 -10.08
CA GLY A 671 17.13 10.14 -9.85
C GLY A 671 17.99 9.27 -8.95
N GLY A 672 19.31 9.27 -9.11
CA GLY A 672 20.21 8.34 -8.42
C GLY A 672 20.39 8.58 -6.91
N GLY A 673 19.94 9.71 -6.40
CA GLY A 673 20.06 10.07 -4.99
C GLY A 673 21.50 10.43 -4.58
N THR A 674 21.91 9.91 -3.43
CA THR A 674 23.26 10.13 -2.91
C THR A 674 24.27 9.20 -3.62
N GLU A 675 25.58 9.47 -3.45
CA GLU A 675 26.61 8.64 -4.03
C GLU A 675 26.43 7.13 -3.73
N PRO A 676 26.71 6.24 -4.70
CA PRO A 676 26.62 4.80 -4.50
C PRO A 676 27.42 4.33 -3.29
N TYR A 677 26.88 3.39 -2.52
CA TYR A 677 27.53 2.82 -1.34
C TYR A 677 28.21 1.50 -1.68
N ALA A 678 29.47 1.38 -1.24
CA ALA A 678 30.21 0.12 -1.24
C ALA A 678 30.78 -0.13 0.18
N PRO A 679 30.54 -1.29 0.81
CA PRO A 679 31.10 -1.61 2.12
C PRO A 679 32.63 -1.61 2.07
N GLY A 680 33.28 -0.99 3.10
CA GLY A 680 34.73 -0.87 3.18
C GLY A 680 35.32 0.40 2.57
N GLY A 681 34.54 1.22 1.89
CA GLY A 681 34.89 2.61 1.57
C GLY A 681 34.79 3.50 2.80
N THR A 682 35.59 4.59 2.88
CA THR A 682 35.45 5.59 3.94
C THR A 682 34.03 6.16 3.89
N PRO A 683 33.23 6.09 4.97
CA PRO A 683 31.87 6.61 4.92
C PRO A 683 31.92 8.10 4.58
N PRO A 684 31.11 8.59 3.64
CA PRO A 684 31.00 10.01 3.40
C PRO A 684 30.53 10.69 4.69
N ARG A 685 31.10 11.87 4.97
CA ARG A 685 30.73 12.69 6.12
C ARG A 685 29.19 12.86 6.14
N PRO A 686 28.51 12.66 7.27
CA PRO A 686 27.07 12.87 7.33
C PRO A 686 26.73 14.27 6.83
N ALA A 687 25.84 14.37 5.89
CA ALA A 687 25.27 15.65 5.48
C ALA A 687 24.66 16.30 6.72
N GLY A 688 25.05 17.51 7.01
CA GLY A 688 24.46 18.28 8.10
C GLY A 688 22.94 18.35 7.91
N PRO A 689 22.16 18.52 9.00
CA PRO A 689 20.72 18.57 8.91
C PRO A 689 20.30 19.59 7.86
N SER A 690 19.54 19.16 6.88
CA SER A 690 18.88 20.07 5.93
C SER A 690 18.05 21.06 6.74
N PRO A 691 18.12 22.37 6.44
CA PRO A 691 17.25 23.32 7.09
C PRO A 691 15.81 22.93 6.77
N GLN A 692 15.04 22.61 7.79
CA GLN A 692 13.59 22.43 7.66
C GLN A 692 13.03 23.72 7.09
N GLY A 693 12.73 23.71 5.80
CA GLY A 693 11.96 24.75 5.15
C GLY A 693 10.55 24.74 5.72
N SER A 694 10.26 25.70 6.57
CA SER A 694 8.89 26.04 6.94
C SER A 694 8.13 26.34 5.65
N ARG A 695 7.25 25.44 5.24
CA ARG A 695 6.22 25.74 4.26
C ARG A 695 5.03 26.41 4.95
N PRO A 696 4.48 27.48 4.33
CA PRO A 696 3.31 28.19 4.86
C PRO A 696 2.03 27.35 4.75
#